data_d0bafba1e51cb16b8610d850f9e60b32
#
_entry.id   d0bafba1e51cb16b8610d850f9e60b32
#
_cell.length_a   1.000
_cell.length_b   1.000
_cell.length_c   1.000
_cell.angle_alpha   90.00
_cell.angle_beta   90.00
_cell.angle_gamma   90.00
#
_symmetry.space_group_name_H-M   'P 1'
#
loop_
_entity.id
_entity.type
_entity.pdbx_description
1 polymer ?
#
loop_
_entity_poly.entity_id
_entity_poly.type
_entity_poly.pdbx_seq_one_letter_code
_entity_poly.pdbx_strand_id
1 'polypeptide(L)'
;MKRLFRKVGTFFKKHLTTLKVLFVLAVLVFVIFEVGRISQDLSGEQMRASLATQSPGSLIILLIVGLIAVTPMLTYDFVITELLPGDYPRRYVIKSGWIVNTFTNIAGFGGLLGASLRANFYHEKATQKQVLFAISKIAMFLLAGLSLWSMLGIVIIFVFGIGAEFSNYWIWLVGGAAYFPLLMFISHVRDSEFFADMPLKRQLRLTLGSFLEWGGCAAFFLLIGYFLEVRIPLMSVLPLFMVANVIGVISMVPGGLGSFDVFMIFELGQLGLDSNVAVVWLLFYRLFYYVIPFLIGAGLFAQDAGKRLNAYLEGLPVQLIRKVAFGFLVIFLYFSGIMLLLRGVAPDLAFRNTLYQRLYPYTFLFLDRVTNVVVAFLILGFGRGIASRVKRAYWPTVIVLIVAMIASLREDNHLRFIVFLVLVVLALILTRRELTRERLALSWGNKLIDGAVFGLTFIFYAFAAFYNAPAIHHRHEPDVFLFPSERMFFTTLIGVMLAALTVYLIFRYLSAPSKPLADPYDEERLKAVVEKYGGNEVSHLALMRDKSLHFYQVDGEDRVFFLFKKKADKLIIMGEPIGDETQMAAAIGDFMKKADKQDLSLVFYEINESLTMKLHEFGFDFMKFGEEGYVDVTTFTLAGSKRKGERALMHKFEREGYTVELLQPPFDDALMQELKAVSDSWLAGRSEKGFSLGFFDRHYLNQAPIAVVRGPEGKIVAFASDMPSGNQEVTSIDLMRSSADAPSGIMDEVFINLFQLAKQRGFKYFNMGMAPLANVGTSDYSFIEEKIAHLVYEYGYRFYGFQGLRSYKNKYVTEWVPKYVAYRKRTSLLFTLLQIMMVVNQKVTIASPVKWWPKRLAWVSRLGQGIDK
;
A
#
# COMPACT_ATOMS: atom_id res chain seq x y z
N MET A 1 41.92 -4.67 -35.73
CA MET A 1 41.56 -3.64 -34.75
C MET A 1 40.25 -2.94 -35.08
N LYS A 2 39.99 -2.31 -36.23
CA LYS A 2 38.71 -1.60 -36.54
C LYS A 2 37.43 -2.46 -36.39
N ARG A 3 37.43 -3.78 -36.71
CA ARG A 3 36.28 -4.69 -36.53
C ARG A 3 36.00 -5.02 -35.08
N LEU A 4 37.03 -5.09 -34.22
CA LEU A 4 36.86 -5.32 -32.77
C LEU A 4 36.27 -4.06 -32.10
N PHE A 5 36.77 -2.88 -32.45
CA PHE A 5 36.19 -1.60 -31.91
C PHE A 5 34.75 -1.38 -32.36
N ARG A 6 34.36 -1.84 -33.55
CA ARG A 6 32.96 -1.74 -34.03
C ARG A 6 32.04 -2.74 -33.33
N LYS A 7 32.50 -3.97 -33.03
CA LYS A 7 31.75 -4.96 -32.21
C LYS A 7 31.58 -4.51 -30.76
N VAL A 8 32.64 -3.98 -30.18
CA VAL A 8 32.61 -3.41 -28.81
C VAL A 8 31.67 -2.20 -28.75
N GLY A 9 31.71 -1.30 -29.74
CA GLY A 9 30.81 -0.15 -29.82
C GLY A 9 29.33 -0.52 -30.00
N THR A 10 29.03 -1.58 -30.76
CA THR A 10 27.66 -2.09 -30.92
C THR A 10 27.17 -2.81 -29.68
N PHE A 11 28.02 -3.55 -28.97
CA PHE A 11 27.70 -4.16 -27.66
C PHE A 11 27.38 -3.10 -26.62
N PHE A 12 28.22 -2.05 -26.49
CA PHE A 12 27.97 -0.94 -25.58
C PHE A 12 26.68 -0.18 -25.91
N LYS A 13 26.38 0.05 -27.20
CA LYS A 13 25.12 0.70 -27.60
C LYS A 13 23.90 -0.16 -27.26
N LYS A 14 23.96 -1.48 -27.47
CA LYS A 14 22.85 -2.40 -27.22
C LYS A 14 22.55 -2.57 -25.71
N HIS A 15 23.60 -2.46 -24.86
CA HIS A 15 23.48 -2.66 -23.41
C HIS A 15 23.69 -1.36 -22.60
N LEU A 16 23.59 -0.20 -23.25
CA LEU A 16 23.86 1.08 -22.61
C LEU A 16 22.98 1.32 -21.37
N THR A 17 21.72 0.95 -21.43
CA THR A 17 20.78 1.10 -20.30
C THR A 17 21.14 0.17 -19.15
N THR A 18 21.44 -1.09 -19.42
CA THR A 18 21.90 -2.06 -18.41
C THR A 18 23.21 -1.64 -17.77
N LEU A 19 24.17 -1.13 -18.58
CA LEU A 19 25.44 -0.59 -18.06
C LEU A 19 25.25 0.64 -17.18
N LYS A 20 24.32 1.53 -17.50
CA LYS A 20 23.96 2.67 -16.66
C LYS A 20 23.37 2.24 -15.32
N VAL A 21 22.47 1.25 -15.31
CA VAL A 21 21.90 0.69 -14.07
C VAL A 21 22.99 0.00 -13.24
N LEU A 22 23.85 -0.81 -13.88
CA LEU A 22 24.99 -1.44 -13.19
C LEU A 22 25.96 -0.41 -12.60
N PHE A 23 26.24 0.68 -13.32
CA PHE A 23 27.07 1.76 -12.81
C PHE A 23 26.46 2.43 -11.56
N VAL A 24 25.15 2.75 -11.61
CA VAL A 24 24.45 3.33 -10.46
C VAL A 24 24.45 2.37 -9.26
N LEU A 25 24.23 1.07 -9.52
CA LEU A 25 24.31 0.04 -8.46
C LEU A 25 25.73 -0.09 -7.89
N ALA A 26 26.75 -0.07 -8.74
CA ALA A 26 28.15 -0.11 -8.30
C ALA A 26 28.51 1.10 -7.42
N VAL A 27 28.03 2.30 -7.78
CA VAL A 27 28.23 3.51 -6.96
C VAL A 27 27.45 3.39 -5.65
N LEU A 28 26.25 2.84 -5.63
CA LEU A 28 25.50 2.58 -4.39
C LEU A 28 26.23 1.59 -3.48
N VAL A 29 26.77 0.50 -4.05
CA VAL A 29 27.58 -0.48 -3.29
C VAL A 29 28.84 0.19 -2.73
N PHE A 30 29.51 1.01 -3.53
CA PHE A 30 30.64 1.82 -3.07
C PHE A 30 30.27 2.73 -1.90
N VAL A 31 29.13 3.42 -1.98
CA VAL A 31 28.63 4.27 -0.90
C VAL A 31 28.38 3.45 0.37
N ILE A 32 27.72 2.30 0.25
CA ILE A 32 27.42 1.41 1.41
C ILE A 32 28.72 0.92 2.05
N PHE A 33 29.68 0.51 1.23
CA PHE A 33 30.99 0.05 1.70
C PHE A 33 31.75 1.16 2.42
N GLU A 34 31.79 2.38 1.83
CA GLU A 34 32.53 3.50 2.40
C GLU A 34 31.87 4.05 3.68
N VAL A 35 30.53 4.09 3.72
CA VAL A 35 29.80 4.42 4.96
C VAL A 35 30.08 3.38 6.05
N GLY A 36 30.15 2.10 5.70
CA GLY A 36 30.49 1.03 6.64
C GLY A 36 31.93 1.19 7.21
N ARG A 37 32.90 1.50 6.35
CA ARG A 37 34.29 1.76 6.72
C ARG A 37 34.39 2.98 7.63
N ILE A 38 33.80 4.11 7.22
CA ILE A 38 33.77 5.35 8.02
C ILE A 38 33.14 5.09 9.40
N SER A 39 32.08 4.28 9.47
CA SER A 39 31.42 3.93 10.74
C SER A 39 32.35 3.16 11.69
N GLN A 40 33.26 2.34 11.17
CA GLN A 40 34.27 1.65 11.98
C GLN A 40 35.33 2.61 12.48
N ASP A 41 35.83 3.51 11.62
CA ASP A 41 36.83 4.51 11.97
C ASP A 41 36.32 5.51 13.02
N LEU A 42 35.07 5.94 12.94
CA LEU A 42 34.40 6.83 13.90
C LEU A 42 34.03 6.16 15.24
N SER A 43 34.10 4.84 15.33
CA SER A 43 33.78 4.12 16.57
C SER A 43 34.92 4.16 17.63
N GLY A 44 36.05 4.77 17.34
CA GLY A 44 37.20 4.88 18.23
C GLY A 44 36.84 5.65 19.52
N GLU A 45 37.26 5.12 20.66
CA GLU A 45 37.05 5.74 21.99
C GLU A 45 37.58 7.17 22.07
N GLN A 46 38.70 7.45 21.42
CA GLN A 46 39.33 8.77 21.37
C GLN A 46 38.45 9.83 20.70
N MET A 47 37.80 9.47 19.57
CA MET A 47 36.88 10.37 18.85
C MET A 47 35.66 10.68 19.72
N ARG A 48 35.09 9.67 20.37
CA ARG A 48 33.90 9.85 21.24
C ARG A 48 34.22 10.69 22.46
N ALA A 49 35.34 10.42 23.09
CA ALA A 49 35.79 11.21 24.24
C ALA A 49 36.01 12.70 23.87
N SER A 50 36.64 12.94 22.74
CA SER A 50 36.93 14.32 22.27
C SER A 50 35.67 15.07 21.82
N LEU A 51 34.72 14.37 21.20
CA LEU A 51 33.39 14.96 20.87
C LEU A 51 32.57 15.27 22.12
N ALA A 52 32.66 14.45 23.15
CA ALA A 52 31.95 14.65 24.42
C ALA A 52 32.50 15.83 25.25
N THR A 53 33.77 16.19 25.06
CA THR A 53 34.39 17.34 25.76
C THR A 53 34.06 18.67 25.08
N GLN A 54 33.63 18.67 23.82
CA GLN A 54 33.28 19.88 23.07
C GLN A 54 31.90 20.41 23.44
N SER A 55 31.73 21.73 23.47
CA SER A 55 30.43 22.36 23.68
C SER A 55 29.50 22.08 22.47
N PRO A 56 28.18 21.94 22.68
CA PRO A 56 27.23 21.78 21.56
C PRO A 56 27.31 22.96 20.57
N GLY A 57 27.60 24.16 21.03
CA GLY A 57 27.77 25.35 20.18
C GLY A 57 28.98 25.25 19.24
N SER A 58 30.15 24.79 19.74
CA SER A 58 31.36 24.61 18.91
C SER A 58 31.12 23.52 17.84
N LEU A 59 30.46 22.43 18.17
CA LEU A 59 30.12 21.36 17.21
C LEU A 59 29.17 21.83 16.10
N ILE A 60 28.16 22.66 16.43
CA ILE A 60 27.27 23.28 15.43
C ILE A 60 28.03 24.24 14.52
N ILE A 61 28.91 25.05 15.07
CA ILE A 61 29.76 25.99 14.27
C ILE A 61 30.67 25.20 13.34
N LEU A 62 31.36 24.15 13.83
CA LEU A 62 32.23 23.30 13.01
C LEU A 62 31.42 22.61 11.90
N LEU A 63 30.19 22.12 12.19
CA LEU A 63 29.32 21.56 11.18
C LEU A 63 28.96 22.56 10.08
N ILE A 64 28.52 23.75 10.46
CA ILE A 64 28.09 24.79 9.50
C ILE A 64 29.28 25.26 8.66
N VAL A 65 30.40 25.60 9.30
CA VAL A 65 31.60 26.13 8.61
C VAL A 65 32.24 25.04 7.74
N GLY A 66 32.27 23.79 8.19
CA GLY A 66 32.73 22.66 7.37
C GLY A 66 31.91 22.48 6.09
N LEU A 67 30.56 22.59 6.18
CA LEU A 67 29.70 22.57 5.00
C LEU A 67 29.92 23.78 4.08
N ILE A 68 30.10 24.98 4.63
CA ILE A 68 30.38 26.19 3.86
C ILE A 68 31.72 26.07 3.13
N ALA A 69 32.77 25.52 3.76
CA ALA A 69 34.09 25.35 3.18
C ALA A 69 34.11 24.46 1.92
N VAL A 70 33.12 23.56 1.76
CA VAL A 70 32.95 22.71 0.55
C VAL A 70 32.23 23.44 -0.59
N THR A 71 31.44 24.49 -0.30
CA THR A 71 30.62 25.15 -1.32
C THR A 71 31.37 25.79 -2.49
N PRO A 72 32.62 26.35 -2.36
CA PRO A 72 33.36 26.91 -3.49
C PRO A 72 33.61 25.92 -4.63
N MET A 73 33.67 24.62 -4.35
CA MET A 73 33.80 23.55 -5.36
C MET A 73 32.66 23.55 -6.37
N LEU A 74 31.46 24.04 -6.00
CA LEU A 74 30.32 24.15 -6.89
C LEU A 74 30.58 25.07 -8.09
N THR A 75 31.53 25.99 -7.97
CA THR A 75 31.93 26.91 -9.07
C THR A 75 32.38 26.12 -10.30
N TYR A 76 33.01 24.97 -10.11
CA TYR A 76 33.45 24.12 -11.21
C TYR A 76 32.24 23.58 -12.01
N ASP A 77 31.21 23.10 -11.32
CA ASP A 77 30.04 22.55 -11.97
C ASP A 77 29.16 23.62 -12.64
N PHE A 78 29.11 24.83 -12.09
CA PHE A 78 28.50 25.96 -12.77
C PHE A 78 29.20 26.30 -14.08
N VAL A 79 30.54 26.35 -14.09
CA VAL A 79 31.31 26.64 -15.32
C VAL A 79 31.26 25.48 -16.30
N ILE A 80 31.26 24.22 -15.83
CA ILE A 80 31.02 23.05 -16.69
C ILE A 80 29.70 23.18 -17.43
N THR A 81 28.62 23.50 -16.73
CA THR A 81 27.29 23.60 -17.34
C THR A 81 27.15 24.78 -18.29
N GLU A 82 27.91 25.87 -18.08
CA GLU A 82 28.01 26.99 -19.03
C GLU A 82 28.75 26.63 -20.34
N LEU A 83 29.61 25.61 -20.32
CA LEU A 83 30.33 25.09 -21.49
C LEU A 83 29.55 24.01 -22.25
N LEU A 84 28.48 23.47 -21.66
CA LEU A 84 27.67 22.45 -22.25
C LEU A 84 26.47 23.05 -22.97
N PRO A 85 25.94 22.36 -24.01
CA PRO A 85 24.70 22.77 -24.67
C PRO A 85 23.50 22.59 -23.74
N GLY A 86 22.55 23.54 -23.80
CA GLY A 86 21.28 23.51 -23.04
C GLY A 86 21.37 24.16 -21.66
N ASP A 87 20.18 24.51 -21.15
CA ASP A 87 20.04 25.16 -19.85
C ASP A 87 19.89 24.12 -18.72
N TYR A 88 20.68 24.26 -17.66
CA TYR A 88 20.64 23.47 -16.45
C TYR A 88 20.12 24.33 -15.29
N PRO A 89 19.00 23.93 -14.62
CA PRO A 89 18.47 24.67 -13.48
C PRO A 89 19.53 24.75 -12.35
N ARG A 90 19.70 25.93 -11.74
CA ARG A 90 20.69 26.14 -10.65
C ARG A 90 20.61 25.11 -9.53
N ARG A 91 19.38 24.74 -9.11
CA ARG A 91 19.16 23.70 -8.08
C ARG A 91 19.69 22.32 -8.51
N TYR A 92 19.58 22.01 -9.78
CA TYR A 92 20.10 20.75 -10.32
C TYR A 92 21.63 20.75 -10.33
N VAL A 93 22.27 21.86 -10.75
CA VAL A 93 23.73 22.01 -10.74
C VAL A 93 24.30 21.97 -9.32
N ILE A 94 23.65 22.61 -8.36
CA ILE A 94 24.06 22.56 -6.94
C ILE A 94 23.97 21.10 -6.43
N LYS A 95 22.86 20.41 -6.68
CA LYS A 95 22.69 19.02 -6.24
C LYS A 95 23.70 18.08 -6.87
N SER A 96 23.83 18.10 -8.21
CA SER A 96 24.77 17.23 -8.93
C SER A 96 26.22 17.56 -8.59
N GLY A 97 26.57 18.86 -8.52
CA GLY A 97 27.91 19.33 -8.13
C GLY A 97 28.27 18.91 -6.71
N TRP A 98 27.36 19.06 -5.73
CA TRP A 98 27.56 18.57 -4.36
C TRP A 98 27.90 17.09 -4.33
N ILE A 99 27.05 16.25 -4.98
CA ILE A 99 27.29 14.81 -5.06
C ILE A 99 28.66 14.52 -5.65
N VAL A 100 28.95 15.09 -6.82
CA VAL A 100 30.19 14.78 -7.54
C VAL A 100 31.43 15.19 -6.75
N ASN A 101 31.45 16.41 -6.22
CA ASN A 101 32.61 16.95 -5.52
C ASN A 101 32.88 16.20 -4.20
N THR A 102 31.85 15.92 -3.40
CA THR A 102 32.01 15.16 -2.14
C THR A 102 32.45 13.72 -2.37
N PHE A 103 31.93 13.06 -3.41
CA PHE A 103 32.37 11.71 -3.79
C PHE A 103 33.83 11.73 -4.29
N THR A 104 34.18 12.69 -5.10
CA THR A 104 35.55 12.82 -5.62
C THR A 104 36.56 13.10 -4.49
N ASN A 105 36.17 13.89 -3.50
CA ASN A 105 37.05 14.18 -2.35
C ASN A 105 37.41 12.94 -1.55
N ILE A 106 36.48 12.01 -1.36
CA ILE A 106 36.72 10.74 -0.63
C ILE A 106 37.41 9.70 -1.52
N ALA A 107 36.88 9.49 -2.74
CA ALA A 107 37.36 8.44 -3.61
C ALA A 107 38.74 8.69 -4.21
N GLY A 108 39.12 9.95 -4.35
CA GLY A 108 40.47 10.40 -4.77
C GLY A 108 40.92 10.00 -6.18
N PHE A 109 40.39 9.00 -6.80
CA PHE A 109 40.84 8.38 -8.06
C PHE A 109 40.95 9.37 -9.24
N GLY A 110 41.89 10.35 -9.14
CA GLY A 110 42.29 11.23 -10.24
C GLY A 110 41.17 11.86 -11.06
N GLY A 111 39.98 12.09 -10.46
CA GLY A 111 38.85 12.67 -11.14
C GLY A 111 38.04 11.70 -12.00
N LEU A 112 38.42 10.42 -12.16
CA LEU A 112 37.68 9.46 -13.00
C LEU A 112 36.23 9.22 -12.52
N LEU A 113 36.03 9.08 -11.20
CA LEU A 113 34.70 8.95 -10.62
C LEU A 113 33.89 10.24 -10.84
N GLY A 114 34.50 11.40 -10.57
CA GLY A 114 33.86 12.69 -10.80
C GLY A 114 33.48 12.93 -12.26
N ALA A 115 34.38 12.57 -13.21
CA ALA A 115 34.09 12.64 -14.63
C ALA A 115 32.94 11.71 -15.06
N SER A 116 32.92 10.48 -14.55
CA SER A 116 31.88 9.50 -14.84
C SER A 116 30.52 9.93 -14.27
N LEU A 117 30.49 10.45 -13.04
CA LEU A 117 29.25 10.98 -12.42
C LEU A 117 28.74 12.20 -13.17
N ARG A 118 29.60 13.16 -13.54
CA ARG A 118 29.21 14.33 -14.34
C ARG A 118 28.69 13.92 -15.72
N ALA A 119 29.35 12.97 -16.38
CA ALA A 119 28.88 12.42 -17.65
C ALA A 119 27.49 11.78 -17.51
N ASN A 120 27.21 11.13 -16.39
CA ASN A 120 25.90 10.56 -16.11
C ASN A 120 24.83 11.61 -15.77
N PHE A 121 25.17 12.68 -15.03
CA PHE A 121 24.21 13.72 -14.70
C PHE A 121 23.86 14.61 -15.91
N TYR A 122 24.81 14.92 -16.77
CA TYR A 122 24.62 15.90 -17.85
C TYR A 122 24.35 15.27 -19.23
N HIS A 123 24.26 13.96 -19.37
CA HIS A 123 24.10 13.24 -20.65
C HIS A 123 22.78 13.50 -21.39
N GLU A 124 21.76 14.01 -20.71
CA GLU A 124 20.45 14.26 -21.33
C GLU A 124 20.51 15.39 -22.37
N LYS A 125 21.38 16.39 -22.16
CA LYS A 125 21.51 17.59 -23.00
C LYS A 125 22.88 17.72 -23.68
N ALA A 126 23.87 16.93 -23.27
CA ALA A 126 25.23 16.97 -23.80
C ALA A 126 25.76 15.57 -24.09
N THR A 127 26.57 15.43 -25.13
CA THR A 127 27.27 14.19 -25.43
C THR A 127 28.37 13.92 -24.39
N GLN A 128 28.70 12.66 -24.18
CA GLN A 128 29.75 12.25 -23.26
C GLN A 128 31.10 12.89 -23.59
N LYS A 129 31.43 13.09 -24.89
CA LYS A 129 32.62 13.78 -25.36
C LYS A 129 32.65 15.25 -24.94
N GLN A 130 31.53 15.97 -25.09
CA GLN A 130 31.44 17.38 -24.68
C GLN A 130 31.59 17.52 -23.16
N VAL A 131 30.98 16.65 -22.36
CA VAL A 131 31.15 16.67 -20.91
C VAL A 131 32.60 16.42 -20.50
N LEU A 132 33.25 15.39 -21.05
CA LEU A 132 34.65 15.09 -20.76
C LEU A 132 35.57 16.20 -21.23
N PHE A 133 35.32 16.85 -22.38
CA PHE A 133 36.10 17.99 -22.85
C PHE A 133 35.94 19.20 -21.94
N ALA A 134 34.74 19.53 -21.46
CA ALA A 134 34.52 20.59 -20.50
C ALA A 134 35.24 20.29 -19.16
N ILE A 135 35.17 19.05 -18.67
CA ILE A 135 35.85 18.63 -17.43
C ILE A 135 37.38 18.78 -17.56
N SER A 136 37.97 18.35 -18.69
CA SER A 136 39.45 18.47 -18.91
C SER A 136 39.94 19.90 -18.88
N LYS A 137 39.16 20.86 -19.37
CA LYS A 137 39.48 22.30 -19.29
C LYS A 137 39.50 22.82 -17.85
N ILE A 138 38.50 22.43 -17.08
CA ILE A 138 38.34 22.89 -15.72
C ILE A 138 39.32 22.22 -14.77
N ALA A 139 39.65 20.94 -15.02
CA ALA A 139 40.64 20.21 -14.22
C ALA A 139 41.98 20.95 -14.06
N MET A 140 42.39 21.74 -15.06
CA MET A 140 43.61 22.55 -14.98
C MET A 140 43.50 23.68 -13.97
N PHE A 141 42.32 24.15 -13.63
CA PHE A 141 42.13 25.23 -12.65
C PHE A 141 41.92 24.74 -11.22
N LEU A 142 41.75 23.44 -10.97
CA LEU A 142 41.55 22.88 -9.62
C LEU A 142 42.70 23.18 -8.66
N LEU A 143 43.95 23.22 -9.17
CA LEU A 143 45.15 23.49 -8.40
C LEU A 143 45.59 24.94 -8.43
N ALA A 144 44.90 25.82 -9.17
CA ALA A 144 45.25 27.22 -9.28
C ALA A 144 45.21 27.94 -7.93
N GLY A 145 44.21 27.63 -7.10
CA GLY A 145 44.08 28.18 -5.74
C GLY A 145 45.18 27.73 -4.79
N LEU A 146 45.50 26.42 -4.81
CA LEU A 146 46.64 25.89 -4.02
C LEU A 146 47.95 26.56 -4.40
N SER A 147 48.15 26.81 -5.70
CA SER A 147 49.35 27.54 -6.19
C SER A 147 49.40 28.96 -5.66
N LEU A 148 48.29 29.71 -5.69
CA LEU A 148 48.23 31.07 -5.13
C LEU A 148 48.46 31.08 -3.61
N TRP A 149 47.89 30.13 -2.87
CA TRP A 149 48.10 29.95 -1.44
C TRP A 149 49.55 29.55 -1.14
N SER A 150 50.21 28.76 -2.01
CA SER A 150 51.65 28.45 -1.90
C SER A 150 52.52 29.69 -2.08
N MET A 151 52.14 30.58 -3.03
CA MET A 151 52.82 31.90 -3.19
C MET A 151 52.65 32.75 -1.94
N LEU A 152 51.44 32.83 -1.38
CA LEU A 152 51.20 33.53 -0.12
C LEU A 152 51.98 32.91 1.04
N GLY A 153 52.08 31.58 1.11
CA GLY A 153 52.87 30.85 2.10
C GLY A 153 54.34 31.21 2.07
N ILE A 154 54.92 31.38 0.87
CA ILE A 154 56.30 31.88 0.71
C ILE A 154 56.43 33.30 1.30
N VAL A 155 55.50 34.21 0.98
CA VAL A 155 55.51 35.57 1.53
C VAL A 155 55.34 35.54 3.06
N ILE A 156 54.47 34.71 3.62
CA ILE A 156 54.22 34.58 5.06
C ILE A 156 55.52 34.14 5.79
N ILE A 157 56.23 33.16 5.24
CA ILE A 157 57.44 32.63 5.86
C ILE A 157 58.63 33.63 5.70
N PHE A 158 58.87 34.06 4.45
CA PHE A 158 60.14 34.79 4.17
C PHE A 158 60.09 36.32 4.33
N VAL A 159 58.89 36.93 4.24
CA VAL A 159 58.68 38.36 4.45
C VAL A 159 58.19 38.67 5.86
N PHE A 160 57.18 37.88 6.36
CA PHE A 160 56.64 38.14 7.69
C PHE A 160 57.26 37.32 8.80
N GLY A 161 58.11 36.31 8.49
CA GLY A 161 58.76 35.44 9.47
C GLY A 161 57.82 34.50 10.23
N ILE A 162 56.55 34.41 9.81
CA ILE A 162 55.56 33.55 10.48
C ILE A 162 55.70 32.11 9.95
N GLY A 163 55.93 31.15 10.85
CA GLY A 163 56.20 29.78 10.47
C GLY A 163 57.58 29.56 9.86
N ALA A 164 58.61 30.40 10.26
CA ALA A 164 59.97 30.27 9.79
C ALA A 164 60.57 28.89 10.06
N GLU A 165 60.07 28.15 11.04
CA GLU A 165 60.46 26.78 11.35
C GLU A 165 60.27 25.84 10.14
N PHE A 166 59.33 26.19 9.25
CA PHE A 166 59.01 25.41 8.05
C PHE A 166 59.71 25.89 6.79
N SER A 167 60.68 26.80 6.92
CA SER A 167 61.45 27.33 5.80
C SER A 167 62.22 26.25 5.01
N ASN A 168 62.56 25.14 5.65
CA ASN A 168 63.20 23.97 5.00
C ASN A 168 62.29 23.32 3.91
N TYR A 169 60.92 23.54 3.94
CA TYR A 169 60.02 23.03 2.94
C TYR A 169 59.80 23.99 1.77
N TRP A 170 60.60 25.04 1.59
CA TRP A 170 60.43 26.03 0.55
C TRP A 170 60.32 25.44 -0.86
N ILE A 171 61.04 24.33 -1.14
CA ILE A 171 61.03 23.66 -2.44
C ILE A 171 59.57 23.24 -2.81
N TRP A 172 58.82 22.73 -1.85
CA TRP A 172 57.41 22.33 -2.05
C TRP A 172 56.51 23.52 -2.29
N LEU A 173 56.73 24.61 -1.56
CA LEU A 173 55.99 25.87 -1.77
C LEU A 173 56.32 26.51 -3.12
N VAL A 174 57.56 26.52 -3.54
CA VAL A 174 57.98 27.04 -4.86
C VAL A 174 57.44 26.17 -5.99
N GLY A 175 57.50 24.84 -5.82
CA GLY A 175 56.91 23.90 -6.78
C GLY A 175 55.39 24.08 -6.92
N GLY A 176 54.69 24.22 -5.80
CA GLY A 176 53.26 24.54 -5.79
C GLY A 176 52.98 25.92 -6.41
N ALA A 177 53.73 26.94 -6.04
CA ALA A 177 53.58 28.32 -6.52
C ALA A 177 53.77 28.47 -8.04
N ALA A 178 54.66 27.68 -8.64
CA ALA A 178 54.96 27.72 -10.08
C ALA A 178 53.79 27.30 -10.98
N TYR A 179 52.83 26.54 -10.45
CA TYR A 179 51.76 25.96 -11.27
C TYR A 179 50.83 27.01 -11.90
N PHE A 180 50.34 28.01 -11.15
CA PHE A 180 49.42 29.03 -11.68
C PHE A 180 50.05 29.93 -12.73
N PRO A 181 51.26 30.50 -12.54
CA PRO A 181 51.96 31.25 -13.59
C PRO A 181 52.14 30.41 -14.87
N LEU A 182 52.54 29.14 -14.73
CA LEU A 182 52.68 28.23 -15.87
C LEU A 182 51.36 28.00 -16.59
N LEU A 183 50.26 27.79 -15.85
CA LEU A 183 48.93 27.63 -16.43
C LEU A 183 48.49 28.88 -17.19
N MET A 184 48.70 30.08 -16.63
CA MET A 184 48.38 31.34 -17.30
C MET A 184 49.24 31.54 -18.56
N PHE A 185 50.51 31.21 -18.49
CA PHE A 185 51.41 31.28 -19.65
C PHE A 185 50.90 30.32 -20.77
N ILE A 186 50.60 29.08 -20.47
CA ILE A 186 50.09 28.10 -21.44
C ILE A 186 48.74 28.55 -22.02
N SER A 187 47.84 29.13 -21.24
CA SER A 187 46.52 29.58 -21.69
C SER A 187 46.55 30.81 -22.60
N HIS A 188 47.60 31.68 -22.46
CA HIS A 188 47.73 32.97 -23.19
C HIS A 188 48.65 32.92 -24.38
N VAL A 189 49.78 32.18 -24.28
CA VAL A 189 50.84 32.23 -25.30
C VAL A 189 50.58 31.24 -26.43
N ARG A 190 49.81 30.21 -26.20
CA ARG A 190 49.43 29.28 -27.22
C ARG A 190 48.00 29.61 -27.66
N ASP A 191 47.84 30.10 -28.88
CA ASP A 191 46.55 30.16 -29.62
C ASP A 191 45.98 28.73 -29.79
N SER A 192 45.56 28.15 -28.70
CA SER A 192 45.04 26.78 -28.72
C SER A 192 43.56 26.84 -28.83
N GLU A 193 42.99 26.18 -29.85
CA GLU A 193 41.54 25.87 -29.99
C GLU A 193 40.95 25.32 -28.68
N PHE A 194 41.79 24.75 -27.80
CA PHE A 194 41.39 24.17 -26.52
C PHE A 194 40.83 25.23 -25.53
N PHE A 195 41.36 26.46 -25.49
CA PHE A 195 40.95 27.54 -24.62
C PHE A 195 40.07 28.61 -25.30
N ALA A 196 39.72 28.44 -26.57
CA ALA A 196 38.97 29.43 -27.36
C ALA A 196 37.64 29.85 -26.74
N ASP A 197 36.95 28.91 -26.06
CA ASP A 197 35.69 29.14 -25.36
C ASP A 197 35.85 29.46 -23.86
N MET A 198 37.11 29.72 -23.41
CA MET A 198 37.45 30.06 -22.02
C MET A 198 37.95 31.49 -21.89
N PRO A 199 37.08 32.53 -22.00
CA PRO A 199 37.51 33.92 -21.86
C PRO A 199 38.10 34.18 -20.46
N LEU A 200 38.96 35.21 -20.33
CA LEU A 200 39.66 35.54 -19.09
C LEU A 200 38.71 35.62 -17.88
N LYS A 201 37.49 36.13 -18.06
CA LYS A 201 36.48 36.21 -17.01
C LYS A 201 36.11 34.79 -16.43
N ARG A 202 36.01 33.76 -17.26
CA ARG A 202 35.76 32.39 -16.81
C ARG A 202 36.99 31.80 -16.13
N GLN A 203 38.18 32.04 -16.65
CA GLN A 203 39.43 31.60 -16.05
C GLN A 203 39.62 32.23 -14.65
N LEU A 204 39.36 33.54 -14.51
CA LEU A 204 39.42 34.24 -13.20
C LEU A 204 38.35 33.69 -12.23
N ARG A 205 37.14 33.41 -12.70
CA ARG A 205 36.07 32.82 -11.87
C ARG A 205 36.45 31.42 -11.34
N LEU A 206 37.04 30.57 -12.17
CA LEU A 206 37.57 29.28 -11.75
C LEU A 206 38.73 29.39 -10.77
N THR A 207 39.68 30.32 -11.05
CA THR A 207 40.80 30.59 -10.16
C THR A 207 40.34 31.10 -8.79
N LEU A 208 39.37 32.03 -8.77
CA LEU A 208 38.75 32.50 -7.53
C LEU A 208 38.03 31.39 -6.80
N GLY A 209 37.26 30.51 -7.51
CA GLY A 209 36.62 29.34 -6.92
C GLY A 209 37.62 28.40 -6.25
N SER A 210 38.71 28.08 -6.96
CA SER A 210 39.82 27.28 -6.43
C SER A 210 40.54 27.98 -5.25
N PHE A 211 40.78 29.26 -5.31
CA PHE A 211 41.38 30.02 -4.21
C PHE A 211 40.52 30.02 -2.95
N LEU A 212 39.21 30.21 -3.09
CA LEU A 212 38.24 30.11 -1.98
C LEU A 212 38.09 28.69 -1.43
N GLU A 213 38.18 27.68 -2.27
CA GLU A 213 38.17 26.27 -1.83
C GLU A 213 39.35 25.95 -0.93
N TRP A 214 40.59 26.18 -1.41
CA TRP A 214 41.81 25.89 -0.64
C TRP A 214 41.94 26.79 0.59
N GLY A 215 41.51 28.05 0.48
CA GLY A 215 41.48 28.98 1.61
C GLY A 215 40.40 28.59 2.64
N GLY A 216 39.25 28.12 2.17
CA GLY A 216 38.19 27.60 3.03
C GLY A 216 38.65 26.37 3.81
N CYS A 217 39.35 25.42 3.15
CA CYS A 217 39.99 24.28 3.81
C CYS A 217 40.95 24.69 4.91
N ALA A 218 41.87 25.66 4.59
CA ALA A 218 42.85 26.14 5.53
C ALA A 218 42.22 26.87 6.73
N ALA A 219 41.29 27.78 6.44
CA ALA A 219 40.58 28.51 7.49
C ALA A 219 39.79 27.58 8.40
N PHE A 220 39.14 26.55 7.82
CA PHE A 220 38.41 25.54 8.58
C PHE A 220 39.34 24.69 9.46
N PHE A 221 40.50 24.29 8.92
CA PHE A 221 41.50 23.57 9.68
C PHE A 221 41.99 24.38 10.90
N LEU A 222 42.29 25.67 10.69
CA LEU A 222 42.71 26.57 11.78
C LEU A 222 41.58 26.79 12.81
N LEU A 223 40.32 26.89 12.37
CA LEU A 223 39.18 27.04 13.25
C LEU A 223 39.00 25.83 14.18
N ILE A 224 39.28 24.62 13.69
CA ILE A 224 39.26 23.40 14.53
C ILE A 224 40.35 23.54 15.61
N GLY A 225 41.55 23.93 15.26
CA GLY A 225 42.65 24.19 16.22
C GLY A 225 42.26 25.22 17.29
N TYR A 226 41.54 26.26 16.90
CA TYR A 226 41.03 27.27 17.84
C TYR A 226 40.04 26.64 18.86
N PHE A 227 39.08 25.83 18.40
CA PHE A 227 38.11 25.17 19.29
C PHE A 227 38.73 24.02 20.14
N LEU A 228 39.85 23.46 19.70
CA LEU A 228 40.62 22.52 20.50
C LEU A 228 41.55 23.18 21.51
N GLU A 229 41.54 24.53 21.57
CA GLU A 229 42.36 25.35 22.48
C GLU A 229 43.87 25.02 22.41
N VAL A 230 44.36 24.74 21.19
CA VAL A 230 45.76 24.38 21.00
C VAL A 230 46.69 25.56 21.30
N ARG A 231 47.76 25.30 22.09
CA ARG A 231 48.72 26.33 22.56
C ARG A 231 49.87 26.56 21.60
N ILE A 232 49.60 26.58 20.29
CA ILE A 232 50.58 26.89 19.23
C ILE A 232 50.10 28.08 18.42
N PRO A 233 51.00 28.85 17.79
CA PRO A 233 50.61 29.93 16.89
C PRO A 233 49.87 29.41 15.68
N LEU A 234 48.53 29.54 15.65
CA LEU A 234 47.69 29.00 14.58
C LEU A 234 48.08 29.49 13.18
N MET A 235 48.56 30.74 13.06
CA MET A 235 49.00 31.29 11.77
C MET A 235 50.27 30.65 11.23
N SER A 236 51.14 30.09 12.09
CA SER A 236 52.31 29.31 11.64
C SER A 236 51.91 27.97 11.00
N VAL A 237 50.73 27.49 11.34
CA VAL A 237 50.19 26.23 10.76
C VAL A 237 49.73 26.41 9.31
N LEU A 238 49.42 27.66 8.88
CA LEU A 238 48.90 27.91 7.52
C LEU A 238 49.94 27.53 6.41
N PRO A 239 51.17 27.95 6.44
CA PRO A 239 52.19 27.50 5.45
C PRO A 239 52.42 25.99 5.52
N LEU A 240 52.43 25.42 6.73
CA LEU A 240 52.57 23.98 6.93
C LEU A 240 51.41 23.21 6.27
N PHE A 241 50.18 23.72 6.45
CA PHE A 241 48.99 23.13 5.82
C PHE A 241 49.09 23.18 4.28
N MET A 242 49.62 24.24 3.69
CA MET A 242 49.83 24.33 2.23
C MET A 242 50.86 23.31 1.75
N VAL A 243 52.03 23.21 2.46
CA VAL A 243 53.03 22.16 2.15
C VAL A 243 52.45 20.78 2.21
N ALA A 244 51.69 20.46 3.28
CA ALA A 244 51.05 19.15 3.46
C ALA A 244 50.07 18.82 2.31
N ASN A 245 49.33 19.83 1.83
CA ASN A 245 48.41 19.63 0.69
C ASN A 245 49.15 19.44 -0.64
N VAL A 246 50.25 20.16 -0.88
CA VAL A 246 51.11 19.96 -2.06
C VAL A 246 51.67 18.54 -2.05
N ILE A 247 52.17 18.04 -0.91
CA ILE A 247 52.65 16.65 -0.74
C ILE A 247 51.49 15.66 -0.95
N GLY A 248 50.32 15.95 -0.40
CA GLY A 248 49.11 15.12 -0.54
C GLY A 248 48.68 14.97 -1.99
N VAL A 249 48.68 16.06 -2.78
CA VAL A 249 48.35 16.04 -4.22
C VAL A 249 49.39 15.26 -5.02
N ILE A 250 50.68 15.43 -4.75
CA ILE A 250 51.77 14.74 -5.46
C ILE A 250 51.79 13.26 -5.14
N SER A 251 51.39 12.85 -3.93
CA SER A 251 51.33 11.45 -3.51
C SER A 251 50.30 10.65 -4.28
N MET A 252 49.34 11.31 -4.96
CA MET A 252 48.18 10.68 -5.65
C MET A 252 47.35 9.74 -4.78
N VAL A 253 47.48 9.79 -3.45
CA VAL A 253 46.69 8.98 -2.53
C VAL A 253 45.31 9.60 -2.39
N PRO A 254 44.24 8.76 -2.43
CA PRO A 254 42.88 9.23 -2.25
C PRO A 254 42.68 10.10 -1.02
N GLY A 255 42.19 11.33 -1.24
CA GLY A 255 41.98 12.31 -0.15
C GLY A 255 43.22 12.68 0.65
N GLY A 256 44.45 12.37 0.15
CA GLY A 256 45.71 12.57 0.86
C GLY A 256 45.85 11.70 2.12
N LEU A 257 45.06 10.62 2.23
CA LEU A 257 45.03 9.74 3.41
C LEU A 257 46.42 9.15 3.68
N GLY A 258 46.92 9.40 4.87
CA GLY A 258 48.23 8.96 5.29
C GLY A 258 49.33 9.95 4.94
N SER A 259 49.51 10.40 3.70
CA SER A 259 50.59 11.32 3.32
C SER A 259 50.44 12.73 3.94
N PHE A 260 49.22 13.28 3.88
CA PHE A 260 48.91 14.55 4.54
C PHE A 260 48.85 14.35 6.07
N ASP A 261 48.19 13.30 6.56
CA ASP A 261 47.94 13.12 7.97
C ASP A 261 49.23 12.84 8.75
N VAL A 262 50.09 11.93 8.27
CA VAL A 262 51.35 11.61 8.92
C VAL A 262 52.28 12.81 8.92
N PHE A 263 52.37 13.56 7.79
CA PHE A 263 53.17 14.77 7.70
C PHE A 263 52.69 15.83 8.71
N MET A 264 51.38 16.09 8.77
CA MET A 264 50.80 17.06 9.71
C MET A 264 51.01 16.65 11.17
N ILE A 265 50.79 15.35 11.55
CA ILE A 265 51.00 14.87 12.92
C ILE A 265 52.47 15.10 13.33
N PHE A 266 53.41 14.74 12.43
CA PHE A 266 54.83 14.85 12.70
C PHE A 266 55.23 16.32 12.92
N GLU A 267 54.85 17.22 12.00
CA GLU A 267 55.24 18.64 12.04
C GLU A 267 54.53 19.42 13.16
N LEU A 268 53.26 19.10 13.46
CA LEU A 268 52.57 19.68 14.62
C LEU A 268 53.24 19.26 15.94
N GLY A 269 53.75 18.03 15.99
CA GLY A 269 54.55 17.53 17.10
C GLY A 269 55.86 18.31 17.29
N GLN A 270 56.52 18.74 16.19
CA GLN A 270 57.72 19.61 16.26
C GLN A 270 57.41 21.00 16.84
N LEU A 271 56.19 21.50 16.64
CA LEU A 271 55.70 22.73 17.30
C LEU A 271 55.33 22.55 18.78
N GLY A 272 55.55 21.37 19.35
CA GLY A 272 55.27 21.04 20.76
C GLY A 272 53.82 20.64 21.04
N LEU A 273 53.04 20.31 20.02
CA LEU A 273 51.70 19.80 20.21
C LEU A 273 51.72 18.29 20.55
N ASP A 274 50.92 17.89 21.54
CA ASP A 274 50.74 16.46 21.86
C ASP A 274 50.22 15.70 20.66
N SER A 275 50.79 14.55 20.36
CA SER A 275 50.41 13.70 19.23
C SER A 275 48.94 13.31 19.27
N ASN A 276 48.35 13.09 20.46
CA ASN A 276 46.93 12.74 20.60
C ASN A 276 46.04 13.92 20.17
N VAL A 277 46.42 15.14 20.54
CA VAL A 277 45.70 16.37 20.15
C VAL A 277 45.78 16.57 18.64
N ALA A 278 46.98 16.38 18.05
CA ALA A 278 47.17 16.44 16.61
C ALA A 278 46.29 15.42 15.85
N VAL A 279 46.21 14.19 16.33
CA VAL A 279 45.32 13.15 15.76
C VAL A 279 43.85 13.58 15.85
N VAL A 280 43.39 14.06 17.02
CA VAL A 280 42.03 14.55 17.20
C VAL A 280 41.70 15.71 16.26
N TRP A 281 42.66 16.65 16.08
CA TRP A 281 42.52 17.79 15.14
C TRP A 281 42.28 17.29 13.70
N LEU A 282 43.07 16.36 13.24
CA LEU A 282 42.95 15.76 11.92
C LEU A 282 41.66 14.97 11.78
N LEU A 283 41.27 14.20 12.82
CA LEU A 283 40.00 13.45 12.83
C LEU A 283 38.77 14.37 12.72
N PHE A 284 38.77 15.54 13.43
CA PHE A 284 37.73 16.54 13.31
C PHE A 284 37.70 17.15 11.90
N TYR A 285 38.87 17.45 11.31
CA TYR A 285 38.95 17.90 9.95
C TYR A 285 38.38 16.89 8.97
N ARG A 286 38.72 15.60 9.11
CA ARG A 286 38.19 14.52 8.28
C ARG A 286 36.68 14.35 8.48
N LEU A 287 36.20 14.41 9.72
CA LEU A 287 34.78 14.25 10.03
C LEU A 287 33.92 15.37 9.38
N PHE A 288 34.26 16.63 9.66
CA PHE A 288 33.38 17.75 9.29
C PHE A 288 33.57 18.21 7.84
N TYR A 289 34.78 18.07 7.24
CA TYR A 289 35.02 18.49 5.87
C TYR A 289 34.84 17.37 4.82
N TYR A 290 35.14 16.14 5.15
CA TYR A 290 35.03 15.02 4.20
C TYR A 290 33.79 14.16 4.46
N VAL A 291 33.65 13.61 5.69
CA VAL A 291 32.69 12.58 6.01
C VAL A 291 31.25 13.11 5.99
N ILE A 292 30.98 14.19 6.72
CA ILE A 292 29.62 14.74 6.80
C ILE A 292 29.11 15.25 5.44
N PRO A 293 29.90 16.06 4.67
CA PRO A 293 29.49 16.45 3.33
C PRO A 293 29.25 15.26 2.39
N PHE A 294 30.07 14.21 2.50
CA PHE A 294 29.91 12.99 1.73
C PHE A 294 28.62 12.25 2.10
N LEU A 295 28.29 12.12 3.39
CA LEU A 295 27.03 11.48 3.82
C LEU A 295 25.80 12.23 3.29
N ILE A 296 25.86 13.56 3.26
CA ILE A 296 24.82 14.38 2.62
C ILE A 296 24.78 14.10 1.10
N GLY A 297 25.93 14.08 0.44
CA GLY A 297 26.05 13.74 -0.98
C GLY A 297 25.54 12.34 -1.30
N ALA A 298 25.86 11.36 -0.46
CA ALA A 298 25.40 9.99 -0.57
C ALA A 298 23.87 9.88 -0.44
N GLY A 299 23.28 10.59 0.50
CA GLY A 299 21.82 10.69 0.64
C GLY A 299 21.15 11.31 -0.60
N LEU A 300 21.70 12.39 -1.11
CA LEU A 300 21.23 13.04 -2.34
C LEU A 300 21.38 12.13 -3.57
N PHE A 301 22.50 11.39 -3.69
CA PHE A 301 22.72 10.43 -4.76
C PHE A 301 21.76 9.25 -4.67
N ALA A 302 21.57 8.66 -3.49
CA ALA A 302 20.61 7.58 -3.27
C ALA A 302 19.18 8.01 -3.62
N GLN A 303 18.81 9.23 -3.30
CA GLN A 303 17.50 9.79 -3.70
C GLN A 303 17.38 9.91 -5.22
N ASP A 304 18.43 10.38 -5.91
CA ASP A 304 18.43 10.55 -7.37
C ASP A 304 18.45 9.21 -8.09
N ALA A 305 19.33 8.30 -7.67
CA ALA A 305 19.41 6.93 -8.16
C ALA A 305 18.10 6.18 -7.94
N GLY A 306 17.50 6.33 -6.75
CA GLY A 306 16.21 5.72 -6.43
C GLY A 306 15.08 6.23 -7.32
N LYS A 307 15.04 7.54 -7.63
CA LYS A 307 14.06 8.10 -8.57
C LYS A 307 14.21 7.55 -9.99
N ARG A 308 15.45 7.48 -10.50
CA ARG A 308 15.74 6.93 -11.83
C ARG A 308 15.42 5.44 -11.92
N LEU A 309 15.81 4.67 -10.91
CA LEU A 309 15.51 3.23 -10.84
C LEU A 309 14.00 2.99 -10.75
N ASN A 310 13.30 3.80 -9.95
CA ASN A 310 11.84 3.71 -9.82
C ASN A 310 11.12 4.07 -11.12
N ALA A 311 11.58 5.07 -11.86
CA ALA A 311 11.05 5.42 -13.18
C ALA A 311 11.32 4.30 -14.21
N TYR A 312 12.53 3.72 -14.20
CA TYR A 312 12.90 2.63 -15.08
C TYR A 312 12.08 1.35 -14.84
N LEU A 313 11.74 1.07 -13.57
CA LEU A 313 10.95 -0.09 -13.15
C LEU A 313 9.46 0.25 -12.91
N GLU A 314 8.94 1.28 -13.56
CA GLU A 314 7.52 1.67 -13.54
C GLU A 314 6.93 1.81 -12.12
N GLY A 315 7.76 2.24 -11.17
CA GLY A 315 7.33 2.48 -9.78
C GLY A 315 7.36 1.26 -8.85
N LEU A 316 7.73 0.08 -9.34
CA LEU A 316 7.80 -1.16 -8.53
C LEU A 316 8.66 -1.04 -7.27
N PRO A 317 9.89 -0.46 -7.29
CA PRO A 317 10.72 -0.35 -6.11
C PRO A 317 10.07 0.45 -4.97
N VAL A 318 9.43 1.58 -5.30
CA VAL A 318 8.73 2.40 -4.29
C VAL A 318 7.52 1.67 -3.72
N GLN A 319 6.80 0.92 -4.56
CA GLN A 319 5.68 0.10 -4.09
C GLN A 319 6.16 -1.01 -3.13
N LEU A 320 7.28 -1.67 -3.46
CA LEU A 320 7.87 -2.70 -2.60
C LEU A 320 8.33 -2.12 -1.26
N ILE A 321 9.07 -0.99 -1.29
CA ILE A 321 9.54 -0.31 -0.08
C ILE A 321 8.35 0.07 0.82
N ARG A 322 7.27 0.60 0.25
CA ARG A 322 6.05 0.93 1.01
C ARG A 322 5.41 -0.31 1.63
N LYS A 323 5.30 -1.41 0.88
CA LYS A 323 4.75 -2.67 1.40
C LYS A 323 5.59 -3.23 2.54
N VAL A 324 6.93 -3.19 2.41
CA VAL A 324 7.86 -3.63 3.47
C VAL A 324 7.74 -2.71 4.70
N ALA A 325 7.75 -1.39 4.50
CA ALA A 325 7.58 -0.42 5.58
C ALA A 325 6.23 -0.58 6.30
N PHE A 326 5.16 -0.84 5.54
CA PHE A 326 3.85 -1.15 6.09
C PHE A 326 3.86 -2.43 6.93
N GLY A 327 4.45 -3.52 6.40
CA GLY A 327 4.59 -4.79 7.13
C GLY A 327 5.42 -4.62 8.41
N PHE A 328 6.56 -3.92 8.32
CA PHE A 328 7.41 -3.60 9.47
C PHE A 328 6.64 -2.83 10.55
N LEU A 329 5.92 -1.77 10.18
CA LEU A 329 5.14 -0.97 11.12
C LEU A 329 4.06 -1.80 11.82
N VAL A 330 3.33 -2.64 11.07
CA VAL A 330 2.29 -3.51 11.63
C VAL A 330 2.89 -4.50 12.63
N ILE A 331 3.98 -5.18 12.25
CA ILE A 331 4.69 -6.13 13.13
C ILE A 331 5.19 -5.41 14.38
N PHE A 332 5.78 -4.22 14.22
CA PHE A 332 6.27 -3.41 15.34
C PHE A 332 5.15 -3.02 16.31
N LEU A 333 3.99 -2.58 15.81
CA LEU A 333 2.86 -2.20 16.67
C LEU A 333 2.34 -3.41 17.47
N TYR A 334 2.17 -4.57 16.84
CA TYR A 334 1.77 -5.78 17.55
C TYR A 334 2.83 -6.23 18.56
N PHE A 335 4.09 -6.25 18.17
CA PHE A 335 5.22 -6.59 19.04
C PHE A 335 5.28 -5.66 20.26
N SER A 336 5.25 -4.35 20.04
CA SER A 336 5.29 -3.37 21.14
C SER A 336 4.11 -3.49 22.08
N GLY A 337 2.90 -3.69 21.53
CA GLY A 337 1.70 -3.91 22.34
C GLY A 337 1.79 -5.16 23.22
N ILE A 338 2.26 -6.28 22.65
CA ILE A 338 2.44 -7.55 23.40
C ILE A 338 3.52 -7.40 24.47
N MET A 339 4.65 -6.75 24.15
CA MET A 339 5.75 -6.56 25.11
C MET A 339 5.35 -5.66 26.29
N LEU A 340 4.56 -4.61 26.03
CA LEU A 340 3.98 -3.76 27.08
C LEU A 340 3.01 -4.53 27.95
N LEU A 341 2.18 -5.40 27.39
CA LEU A 341 1.29 -6.29 28.15
C LEU A 341 2.08 -7.24 29.06
N LEU A 342 3.09 -7.91 28.51
CA LEU A 342 3.94 -8.82 29.27
C LEU A 342 4.60 -8.12 30.46
N ARG A 343 5.09 -6.89 30.27
CA ARG A 343 5.66 -6.09 31.34
C ARG A 343 4.63 -5.68 32.40
N GLY A 344 3.43 -5.31 31.98
CA GLY A 344 2.35 -4.90 32.90
C GLY A 344 1.86 -6.05 33.78
N VAL A 345 1.92 -7.26 33.25
CA VAL A 345 1.27 -8.46 33.82
C VAL A 345 2.25 -9.34 34.58
N ALA A 346 3.43 -9.58 34.04
CA ALA A 346 4.40 -10.56 34.56
C ALA A 346 5.83 -10.03 34.53
N PRO A 347 6.17 -8.99 35.30
CA PRO A 347 7.50 -8.39 35.29
C PRO A 347 8.59 -9.42 35.59
N ASP A 348 8.38 -10.30 36.58
CA ASP A 348 9.39 -11.28 37.00
C ASP A 348 9.66 -12.37 35.97
N LEU A 349 8.64 -12.85 35.24
CA LEU A 349 8.78 -13.77 34.13
C LEU A 349 9.48 -13.11 32.94
N ALA A 350 9.17 -11.83 32.68
CA ALA A 350 9.79 -11.07 31.62
C ALA A 350 11.30 -10.89 31.84
N PHE A 351 11.71 -10.54 33.04
CA PHE A 351 13.13 -10.32 33.39
C PHE A 351 13.97 -11.60 33.50
N ARG A 352 13.37 -12.77 33.72
CA ARG A 352 14.08 -14.07 33.75
C ARG A 352 14.34 -14.65 32.37
N ASN A 353 13.65 -14.20 31.33
CA ASN A 353 13.77 -14.74 29.96
C ASN A 353 14.84 -14.00 29.16
N THR A 354 15.87 -14.70 28.71
CA THR A 354 16.98 -14.15 27.90
C THR A 354 16.55 -13.56 26.58
N LEU A 355 15.50 -14.10 25.96
CA LEU A 355 14.92 -13.56 24.74
C LEU A 355 14.25 -12.21 25.01
N TYR A 356 13.49 -12.11 26.09
CA TYR A 356 12.86 -10.86 26.50
C TYR A 356 13.90 -9.77 26.78
N GLN A 357 14.96 -10.08 27.53
CA GLN A 357 16.05 -9.15 27.83
C GLN A 357 16.74 -8.63 26.57
N ARG A 358 16.89 -9.44 25.53
CA ARG A 358 17.47 -9.03 24.24
C ARG A 358 16.53 -8.13 23.42
N LEU A 359 15.23 -8.33 23.50
CA LEU A 359 14.22 -7.61 22.72
C LEU A 359 13.70 -6.37 23.45
N TYR A 360 13.80 -6.35 24.77
CA TYR A 360 13.32 -5.28 25.65
C TYR A 360 13.84 -3.88 25.27
N PRO A 361 15.11 -3.65 24.90
CA PRO A 361 15.60 -2.33 24.49
C PRO A 361 14.91 -1.74 23.26
N TYR A 362 14.13 -2.51 22.52
CA TYR A 362 13.39 -2.09 21.33
C TYR A 362 11.90 -1.86 21.57
N THR A 363 11.48 -1.70 22.85
CA THR A 363 10.10 -1.48 23.23
C THR A 363 9.93 -0.17 23.98
N PHE A 364 8.68 0.29 24.11
CA PHE A 364 8.36 1.47 24.89
C PHE A 364 8.31 1.17 26.38
N LEU A 365 8.62 2.17 27.21
CA LEU A 365 8.70 2.06 28.67
C LEU A 365 7.77 3.09 29.34
N PHE A 366 6.92 2.61 30.26
CA PHE A 366 6.08 3.44 31.10
C PHE A 366 6.25 3.03 32.55
N LEU A 367 6.18 3.97 33.47
CA LEU A 367 6.46 3.77 34.89
C LEU A 367 5.36 3.01 35.63
N ASP A 368 4.10 3.13 35.18
CA ASP A 368 2.93 2.57 35.88
C ASP A 368 2.32 1.36 35.18
N ARG A 369 1.91 0.34 35.95
CA ARG A 369 1.36 -0.91 35.43
C ARG A 369 0.06 -0.73 34.65
N VAL A 370 -0.87 0.09 35.15
CA VAL A 370 -2.16 0.34 34.50
C VAL A 370 -1.96 1.08 33.19
N THR A 371 -1.07 2.08 33.19
CA THR A 371 -0.71 2.83 31.98
C THR A 371 -0.12 1.91 30.92
N ASN A 372 0.78 0.98 31.27
CA ASN A 372 1.33 -0.01 30.34
C ASN A 372 0.22 -0.83 29.67
N VAL A 373 -0.76 -1.29 30.43
CA VAL A 373 -1.88 -2.10 29.93
C VAL A 373 -2.76 -1.28 28.99
N VAL A 374 -3.17 -0.09 29.38
CA VAL A 374 -4.02 0.79 28.56
C VAL A 374 -3.31 1.16 27.25
N VAL A 375 -2.04 1.58 27.32
CA VAL A 375 -1.26 1.93 26.14
C VAL A 375 -1.01 0.72 25.25
N ALA A 376 -0.79 -0.46 25.82
CA ALA A 376 -0.67 -1.70 25.07
C ALA A 376 -1.93 -1.99 24.23
N PHE A 377 -3.13 -1.88 24.83
CA PHE A 377 -4.38 -2.06 24.12
C PHE A 377 -4.66 -0.95 23.09
N LEU A 378 -4.22 0.30 23.38
CA LEU A 378 -4.26 1.38 22.39
C LEU A 378 -3.38 1.05 21.17
N ILE A 379 -2.13 0.62 21.40
CA ILE A 379 -1.22 0.25 20.32
C ILE A 379 -1.74 -0.96 19.52
N LEU A 380 -2.25 -1.99 20.19
CA LEU A 380 -2.83 -3.16 19.54
C LEU A 380 -4.09 -2.81 18.73
N GLY A 381 -4.99 -2.01 19.31
CA GLY A 381 -6.24 -1.60 18.65
C GLY A 381 -6.00 -0.70 17.43
N PHE A 382 -5.16 0.32 17.55
CA PHE A 382 -4.80 1.17 16.42
C PHE A 382 -3.88 0.43 15.44
N GLY A 383 -3.00 -0.46 15.92
CA GLY A 383 -2.24 -1.37 15.09
C GLY A 383 -3.13 -2.24 14.20
N ARG A 384 -4.26 -2.72 14.74
CA ARG A 384 -5.29 -3.42 13.95
C ARG A 384 -5.90 -2.50 12.88
N GLY A 385 -6.16 -1.23 13.21
CA GLY A 385 -6.64 -0.23 12.26
C GLY A 385 -5.63 0.04 11.13
N ILE A 386 -4.34 0.16 11.46
CA ILE A 386 -3.25 0.29 10.49
C ILE A 386 -3.17 -0.97 9.62
N ALA A 387 -3.15 -2.17 10.22
CA ALA A 387 -3.10 -3.44 9.50
C ALA A 387 -4.26 -3.58 8.49
N SER A 388 -5.44 -3.04 8.83
CA SER A 388 -6.61 -2.98 7.95
C SER A 388 -6.59 -1.77 6.99
N ARG A 389 -5.53 -0.98 6.93
CA ARG A 389 -5.35 0.20 6.07
C ARG A 389 -6.34 1.34 6.30
N VAL A 390 -6.86 1.49 7.52
CA VAL A 390 -7.86 2.50 7.86
C VAL A 390 -7.21 3.86 8.10
N LYS A 391 -7.60 4.89 7.34
CA LYS A 391 -7.06 6.26 7.45
C LYS A 391 -7.23 6.87 8.83
N ARG A 392 -8.38 6.61 9.48
CA ARG A 392 -8.69 7.13 10.82
C ARG A 392 -7.74 6.63 11.90
N ALA A 393 -7.07 5.47 11.70
CA ALA A 393 -6.10 4.95 12.64
C ALA A 393 -4.77 5.72 12.63
N TYR A 394 -4.44 6.46 11.55
CA TYR A 394 -3.13 7.09 11.38
C TYR A 394 -2.77 8.06 12.48
N TRP A 395 -3.57 9.12 12.67
CA TRP A 395 -3.26 10.16 13.64
C TRP A 395 -3.27 9.68 15.11
N PRO A 396 -4.24 8.85 15.55
CA PRO A 396 -4.15 8.25 16.88
C PRO A 396 -2.89 7.39 17.06
N THR A 397 -2.48 6.61 16.05
CA THR A 397 -1.22 5.85 16.10
C THR A 397 -0.01 6.77 16.23
N VAL A 398 0.04 7.88 15.44
CA VAL A 398 1.11 8.89 15.54
C VAL A 398 1.19 9.45 16.96
N ILE A 399 0.06 9.87 17.53
CA ILE A 399 0.02 10.45 18.88
C ILE A 399 0.50 9.44 19.92
N VAL A 400 -0.02 8.22 19.89
CA VAL A 400 0.38 7.16 20.84
C VAL A 400 1.87 6.85 20.73
N LEU A 401 2.41 6.76 19.49
CA LEU A 401 3.84 6.51 19.27
C LEU A 401 4.70 7.70 19.76
N ILE A 402 4.30 8.95 19.51
CA ILE A 402 5.05 10.12 19.98
C ILE A 402 5.06 10.16 21.52
N VAL A 403 3.93 9.93 22.17
CA VAL A 403 3.85 9.88 23.65
C VAL A 403 4.75 8.75 24.18
N ALA A 404 4.68 7.58 23.56
CA ALA A 404 5.50 6.44 23.95
C ALA A 404 7.00 6.70 23.73
N MET A 405 7.37 7.38 22.63
CA MET A 405 8.76 7.78 22.36
C MET A 405 9.29 8.77 23.38
N ILE A 406 8.51 9.82 23.72
CA ILE A 406 8.91 10.84 24.71
C ILE A 406 9.08 10.18 26.09
N ALA A 407 8.19 9.28 26.48
CA ALA A 407 8.29 8.54 27.73
C ALA A 407 9.56 7.68 27.80
N SER A 408 9.95 7.09 26.67
CA SER A 408 11.13 6.20 26.55
C SER A 408 12.46 6.94 26.48
N LEU A 409 12.48 8.25 26.12
CA LEU A 409 13.70 9.05 26.03
C LEU A 409 14.29 9.45 27.41
N ARG A 410 13.60 9.16 28.50
CA ARG A 410 14.04 9.48 29.86
C ARG A 410 15.03 8.48 30.48
N GLU A 411 15.25 7.33 29.85
CA GLU A 411 16.22 6.30 30.28
C GLU A 411 17.43 6.28 29.35
N ASP A 412 18.60 5.78 29.82
CA ASP A 412 19.88 5.77 29.14
C ASP A 412 19.79 5.33 27.65
N ASN A 413 20.00 6.32 26.76
CA ASN A 413 19.74 6.16 25.34
C ASN A 413 20.92 5.56 24.59
N HIS A 414 20.83 4.31 24.19
CA HIS A 414 21.76 3.72 23.25
C HIS A 414 21.47 4.20 21.81
N LEU A 415 22.51 4.57 21.05
CA LEU A 415 22.44 4.98 19.64
C LEU A 415 21.58 4.02 18.78
N ARG A 416 21.63 2.73 19.07
CA ARG A 416 20.82 1.69 18.39
C ARG A 416 19.31 1.92 18.53
N PHE A 417 18.86 2.35 19.72
CA PHE A 417 17.44 2.63 19.96
C PHE A 417 16.98 3.89 19.21
N ILE A 418 17.81 4.93 19.14
CA ILE A 418 17.51 6.15 18.36
C ILE A 418 17.36 5.81 16.87
N VAL A 419 18.29 5.05 16.30
CA VAL A 419 18.22 4.60 14.90
C VAL A 419 16.94 3.80 14.65
N PHE A 420 16.59 2.91 15.58
CA PHE A 420 15.36 2.13 15.50
C PHE A 420 14.10 3.02 15.51
N LEU A 421 14.03 4.02 16.38
CA LEU A 421 12.92 4.98 16.42
C LEU A 421 12.81 5.78 15.11
N VAL A 422 13.93 6.19 14.54
CA VAL A 422 13.96 6.87 13.22
C VAL A 422 13.36 5.95 12.15
N LEU A 423 13.70 4.66 12.15
CA LEU A 423 13.12 3.70 11.20
C LEU A 423 11.60 3.55 11.38
N VAL A 424 11.11 3.53 12.61
CA VAL A 424 9.67 3.48 12.90
C VAL A 424 8.95 4.73 12.39
N VAL A 425 9.51 5.92 12.63
CA VAL A 425 8.97 7.20 12.12
C VAL A 425 8.97 7.19 10.58
N LEU A 426 10.05 6.75 9.96
CA LEU A 426 10.14 6.64 8.50
C LEU A 426 9.10 5.67 7.93
N ALA A 427 8.94 4.50 8.55
CA ALA A 427 7.92 3.52 8.19
C ALA A 427 6.51 4.11 8.33
N LEU A 428 6.25 4.88 9.39
CA LEU A 428 4.97 5.55 9.60
C LEU A 428 4.66 6.59 8.51
N ILE A 429 5.65 7.38 8.10
CA ILE A 429 5.50 8.37 7.02
C ILE A 429 5.23 7.67 5.69
N LEU A 430 5.99 6.63 5.35
CA LEU A 430 5.83 5.86 4.12
C LEU A 430 4.48 5.14 4.06
N THR A 431 3.98 4.67 5.20
CA THR A 431 2.72 3.94 5.34
C THR A 431 1.49 4.82 5.09
N ARG A 432 1.57 6.14 5.29
CA ARG A 432 0.42 7.05 5.14
C ARG A 432 -0.33 6.89 3.81
N ARG A 433 0.40 6.64 2.70
CA ARG A 433 -0.20 6.47 1.37
C ARG A 433 -0.84 5.10 1.15
N GLU A 434 -0.52 4.11 1.98
CA GLU A 434 -1.10 2.78 1.95
C GLU A 434 -2.46 2.71 2.68
N LEU A 435 -2.77 3.70 3.52
CA LEU A 435 -4.02 3.79 4.24
C LEU A 435 -5.10 4.39 3.33
N THR A 436 -5.87 3.53 2.69
CA THR A 436 -6.86 3.92 1.68
C THR A 436 -8.29 3.86 2.20
N ARG A 437 -8.55 3.08 3.27
CA ARG A 437 -9.89 2.80 3.78
C ARG A 437 -10.38 3.87 4.75
N GLU A 438 -11.66 4.19 4.65
CA GLU A 438 -12.30 5.21 5.51
C GLU A 438 -12.76 4.63 6.85
N ARG A 439 -13.07 3.33 6.88
CA ARG A 439 -13.56 2.63 8.06
C ARG A 439 -13.07 1.19 8.12
N LEU A 440 -13.19 0.59 9.30
CA LEU A 440 -12.99 -0.84 9.51
C LEU A 440 -14.33 -1.56 9.33
N ALA A 441 -14.44 -2.46 8.36
CA ALA A 441 -15.55 -3.40 8.28
C ALA A 441 -15.12 -4.72 8.90
N LEU A 442 -15.80 -5.11 9.97
CA LEU A 442 -15.52 -6.35 10.66
C LEU A 442 -16.14 -7.52 9.89
N SER A 443 -15.34 -8.21 9.08
CA SER A 443 -15.72 -9.49 8.48
C SER A 443 -15.96 -10.54 9.57
N TRP A 444 -16.73 -11.57 9.27
CA TRP A 444 -16.95 -12.67 10.22
C TRP A 444 -15.65 -13.39 10.58
N GLY A 445 -14.77 -13.63 9.58
CA GLY A 445 -13.46 -14.20 9.82
C GLY A 445 -12.59 -13.29 10.69
N ASN A 446 -12.58 -11.98 10.41
CA ASN A 446 -11.86 -11.01 11.23
C ASN A 446 -12.43 -10.90 12.64
N LYS A 447 -13.76 -10.94 12.82
CA LYS A 447 -14.38 -10.96 14.16
C LYS A 447 -13.95 -12.17 14.97
N LEU A 448 -13.84 -13.34 14.32
CA LEU A 448 -13.38 -14.57 14.97
C LEU A 448 -11.90 -14.46 15.35
N ILE A 449 -11.06 -14.01 14.43
CA ILE A 449 -9.61 -13.85 14.66
C ILE A 449 -9.36 -12.75 15.69
N ASP A 450 -9.96 -11.57 15.52
CA ASP A 450 -9.81 -10.45 16.44
C ASP A 450 -10.38 -10.81 17.83
N GLY A 451 -11.55 -11.49 17.87
CA GLY A 451 -12.14 -12.00 19.10
C GLY A 451 -11.27 -13.04 19.80
N ALA A 452 -10.65 -13.95 19.04
CA ALA A 452 -9.72 -14.93 19.60
C ALA A 452 -8.42 -14.23 20.10
N VAL A 453 -7.83 -13.35 19.30
CA VAL A 453 -6.58 -12.65 19.67
C VAL A 453 -6.81 -11.77 20.90
N PHE A 454 -7.80 -10.88 20.86
CA PHE A 454 -8.09 -10.00 22.01
C PHE A 454 -8.64 -10.77 23.20
N GLY A 455 -9.47 -11.79 22.98
CA GLY A 455 -10.00 -12.64 24.03
C GLY A 455 -8.91 -13.47 24.72
N LEU A 456 -8.04 -14.14 23.95
CA LEU A 456 -6.90 -14.88 24.51
C LEU A 456 -5.91 -13.95 25.22
N THR A 457 -5.61 -12.78 24.62
CA THR A 457 -4.75 -11.78 25.25
C THR A 457 -5.35 -11.29 26.57
N PHE A 458 -6.66 -11.10 26.60
CA PHE A 458 -7.40 -10.69 27.80
C PHE A 458 -7.45 -11.78 28.86
N ILE A 459 -7.70 -13.04 28.47
CA ILE A 459 -7.64 -14.20 29.38
C ILE A 459 -6.23 -14.38 29.91
N PHE A 460 -5.22 -14.29 29.04
CA PHE A 460 -3.83 -14.35 29.45
C PHE A 460 -3.47 -13.22 30.44
N TYR A 461 -3.90 -12.00 30.16
CA TYR A 461 -3.73 -10.86 31.07
C TYR A 461 -4.38 -11.14 32.43
N ALA A 462 -5.64 -11.56 32.45
CA ALA A 462 -6.36 -11.85 33.68
C ALA A 462 -5.73 -12.99 34.48
N PHE A 463 -5.34 -14.08 33.80
CA PHE A 463 -4.69 -15.22 34.41
C PHE A 463 -3.31 -14.88 34.98
N ALA A 464 -2.47 -14.17 34.21
CA ALA A 464 -1.14 -13.79 34.65
C ALA A 464 -1.18 -12.71 35.77
N ALA A 465 -2.15 -11.78 35.72
CA ALA A 465 -2.38 -10.84 36.81
C ALA A 465 -2.83 -11.54 38.11
N PHE A 466 -3.64 -12.58 37.98
CA PHE A 466 -4.05 -13.43 39.10
C PHE A 466 -2.89 -14.26 39.66
N TYR A 467 -2.08 -14.89 38.78
CA TYR A 467 -0.96 -15.75 39.16
C TYR A 467 0.22 -14.98 39.77
N ASN A 468 0.47 -13.75 39.31
CA ASN A 468 1.54 -12.87 39.82
C ASN A 468 1.07 -11.92 40.95
N ALA A 469 -0.12 -12.08 41.48
CA ALA A 469 -0.48 -11.46 42.72
C ALA A 469 0.55 -11.88 43.80
N PRO A 470 1.24 -10.94 44.49
CA PRO A 470 2.21 -11.32 45.49
C PRO A 470 1.57 -12.29 46.47
N ALA A 471 2.16 -13.48 46.58
CA ALA A 471 1.81 -14.40 47.64
C ALA A 471 2.06 -13.64 48.97
N ILE A 472 0.99 -13.20 49.63
CA ILE A 472 1.10 -12.60 50.95
C ILE A 472 1.56 -13.74 51.84
N HIS A 473 2.87 -13.77 52.17
CA HIS A 473 3.42 -14.61 53.21
C HIS A 473 2.93 -14.11 54.54
N HIS A 474 1.65 -14.33 54.86
CA HIS A 474 1.18 -14.34 56.22
C HIS A 474 1.36 -15.75 56.76
N ARG A 475 2.39 -15.92 57.59
CA ARG A 475 2.60 -17.07 58.48
C ARG A 475 1.35 -17.23 59.34
N HIS A 476 0.44 -18.08 59.15
CA HIS A 476 -0.67 -18.50 60.02
C HIS A 476 -2.11 -18.22 59.54
N GLU A 477 -2.39 -18.25 58.22
CA GLU A 477 -3.78 -18.49 57.83
C GLU A 477 -3.91 -19.78 57.04
N PRO A 478 -4.98 -20.58 57.23
CA PRO A 478 -5.12 -21.87 56.60
C PRO A 478 -5.24 -21.70 55.06
N ASP A 479 -4.64 -22.58 54.31
CA ASP A 479 -4.51 -22.62 52.82
C ASP A 479 -5.84 -22.69 52.08
N VAL A 480 -6.96 -22.33 52.64
CA VAL A 480 -8.32 -22.48 52.07
C VAL A 480 -8.86 -21.18 51.44
N PHE A 481 -8.24 -20.00 51.66
CA PHE A 481 -8.68 -18.73 51.07
C PHE A 481 -7.61 -18.15 50.15
N LEU A 482 -7.53 -18.63 48.94
CA LEU A 482 -6.77 -18.05 47.83
C LEU A 482 -7.49 -16.84 47.19
N PHE A 483 -7.81 -15.84 47.98
CA PHE A 483 -8.27 -14.57 47.42
C PHE A 483 -7.14 -13.54 47.46
N PRO A 484 -6.78 -12.93 46.30
CA PRO A 484 -5.88 -11.80 46.30
C PRO A 484 -6.43 -10.67 47.18
N SER A 485 -5.57 -9.85 47.79
CA SER A 485 -6.01 -8.73 48.60
C SER A 485 -7.04 -7.90 47.81
N GLU A 486 -8.07 -7.39 48.45
CA GLU A 486 -9.15 -6.60 47.81
C GLU A 486 -8.60 -5.49 46.91
N ARG A 487 -7.54 -4.81 47.29
CA ARG A 487 -6.87 -3.77 46.49
C ARG A 487 -6.30 -4.31 45.16
N MET A 488 -5.73 -5.49 45.12
CA MET A 488 -5.17 -6.08 43.92
C MET A 488 -6.27 -6.60 42.97
N PHE A 489 -7.32 -7.17 43.53
CA PHE A 489 -8.51 -7.58 42.80
C PHE A 489 -9.16 -6.39 42.11
N PHE A 490 -9.42 -5.30 42.83
CA PHE A 490 -10.04 -4.10 42.27
C PHE A 490 -9.15 -3.41 41.22
N THR A 491 -7.84 -3.28 41.45
CA THR A 491 -6.94 -2.67 40.47
C THR A 491 -6.84 -3.51 39.20
N THR A 492 -6.83 -4.83 39.30
CA THR A 492 -6.85 -5.72 38.12
C THR A 492 -8.18 -5.64 37.38
N LEU A 493 -9.30 -5.67 38.12
CA LEU A 493 -10.64 -5.53 37.56
C LEU A 493 -10.82 -4.19 36.84
N ILE A 494 -10.37 -3.08 37.46
CA ILE A 494 -10.38 -1.76 36.81
C ILE A 494 -9.52 -1.75 35.55
N GLY A 495 -8.32 -2.31 35.61
CA GLY A 495 -7.44 -2.45 34.43
C GLY A 495 -8.11 -3.24 33.28
N VAL A 496 -8.76 -4.33 33.62
CA VAL A 496 -9.53 -5.16 32.68
C VAL A 496 -10.70 -4.38 32.09
N MET A 497 -11.48 -3.66 32.91
CA MET A 497 -12.60 -2.85 32.43
C MET A 497 -12.13 -1.70 31.53
N LEU A 498 -11.06 -1.01 31.91
CA LEU A 498 -10.46 0.06 31.10
C LEU A 498 -9.93 -0.48 29.77
N ALA A 499 -9.29 -1.64 29.76
CA ALA A 499 -8.82 -2.29 28.54
C ALA A 499 -9.98 -2.65 27.62
N ALA A 500 -11.04 -3.26 28.16
CA ALA A 500 -12.25 -3.60 27.40
C ALA A 500 -12.93 -2.35 26.83
N LEU A 501 -13.06 -1.30 27.66
CA LEU A 501 -13.60 -0.01 27.24
C LEU A 501 -12.73 0.62 26.13
N THR A 502 -11.43 0.59 26.28
CA THR A 502 -10.48 1.12 25.29
C THR A 502 -10.65 0.40 23.94
N VAL A 503 -10.65 -0.92 23.95
CA VAL A 503 -10.88 -1.74 22.75
C VAL A 503 -12.23 -1.41 22.12
N TYR A 504 -13.29 -1.35 22.91
CA TYR A 504 -14.64 -1.00 22.44
C TYR A 504 -14.68 0.39 21.78
N LEU A 505 -14.10 1.41 22.43
CA LEU A 505 -14.05 2.77 21.90
C LEU A 505 -13.25 2.86 20.60
N ILE A 506 -12.09 2.18 20.52
CA ILE A 506 -11.28 2.12 19.28
C ILE A 506 -12.08 1.48 18.16
N PHE A 507 -12.67 0.31 18.38
CA PHE A 507 -13.46 -0.37 17.34
C PHE A 507 -14.67 0.46 16.92
N ARG A 508 -15.37 1.11 17.85
CA ARG A 508 -16.46 2.04 17.56
C ARG A 508 -15.98 3.22 16.70
N TYR A 509 -14.83 3.80 17.04
CA TYR A 509 -14.23 4.90 16.30
C TYR A 509 -13.81 4.49 14.88
N LEU A 510 -13.11 3.37 14.74
CA LEU A 510 -12.63 2.85 13.46
C LEU A 510 -13.77 2.37 12.55
N SER A 511 -14.88 1.86 13.12
CA SER A 511 -16.04 1.34 12.38
C SER A 511 -17.14 2.37 12.14
N ALA A 512 -16.92 3.64 12.51
CA ALA A 512 -17.93 4.69 12.36
C ALA A 512 -18.44 4.79 10.90
N PRO A 513 -19.76 4.99 10.68
CA PRO A 513 -20.36 4.93 9.36
C PRO A 513 -19.74 5.93 8.39
N SER A 514 -19.67 5.55 7.13
CA SER A 514 -19.30 6.38 5.98
C SER A 514 -20.53 6.55 5.07
N LYS A 515 -20.39 7.34 4.01
CA LYS A 515 -21.44 7.55 3.02
C LYS A 515 -21.93 6.20 2.46
N PRO A 516 -23.27 6.01 2.26
CA PRO A 516 -23.79 4.79 1.65
C PRO A 516 -23.25 4.62 0.23
N LEU A 517 -22.97 3.38 -0.18
CA LEU A 517 -22.55 3.04 -1.55
C LEU A 517 -23.76 2.86 -2.47
N ALA A 518 -24.93 2.60 -1.88
CA ALA A 518 -26.17 2.46 -2.62
C ALA A 518 -26.69 3.84 -3.06
N ASP A 519 -27.04 3.93 -4.31
CA ASP A 519 -27.80 5.05 -4.83
C ASP A 519 -29.28 4.91 -4.43
N PRO A 520 -30.06 5.99 -4.35
CA PRO A 520 -31.51 5.90 -4.18
C PRO A 520 -32.13 5.07 -5.31
N TYR A 521 -33.15 4.27 -4.96
CA TYR A 521 -33.89 3.53 -5.97
C TYR A 521 -34.64 4.50 -6.88
N ASP A 522 -34.41 4.37 -8.18
CA ASP A 522 -35.02 5.18 -9.22
C ASP A 522 -35.30 4.27 -10.42
N GLU A 523 -36.59 4.01 -10.66
CA GLU A 523 -37.04 3.09 -11.69
C GLU A 523 -36.90 3.68 -13.10
N GLU A 524 -37.06 5.02 -13.25
CA GLU A 524 -36.94 5.68 -14.54
C GLU A 524 -35.49 5.59 -15.05
N ARG A 525 -34.50 5.86 -14.15
CA ARG A 525 -33.09 5.72 -14.47
C ARG A 525 -32.74 4.28 -14.86
N LEU A 526 -33.28 3.31 -14.15
CA LEU A 526 -33.05 1.92 -14.42
C LEU A 526 -33.58 1.51 -15.80
N LYS A 527 -34.83 1.87 -16.11
CA LYS A 527 -35.47 1.59 -17.40
C LYS A 527 -34.73 2.28 -18.54
N ALA A 528 -34.30 3.54 -18.36
CA ALA A 528 -33.54 4.29 -19.36
C ALA A 528 -32.21 3.60 -19.73
N VAL A 529 -31.48 3.04 -18.77
CA VAL A 529 -30.26 2.29 -19.05
C VAL A 529 -30.55 1.00 -19.84
N VAL A 530 -31.56 0.25 -19.43
CA VAL A 530 -31.95 -1.00 -20.10
C VAL A 530 -32.46 -0.76 -21.51
N GLU A 531 -33.28 0.27 -21.73
CA GLU A 531 -33.79 0.64 -23.05
C GLU A 531 -32.68 1.10 -24.00
N LYS A 532 -31.70 1.83 -23.48
CA LYS A 532 -30.63 2.42 -24.31
C LYS A 532 -29.50 1.44 -24.64
N TYR A 533 -29.12 0.61 -23.66
CA TYR A 533 -27.92 -0.26 -23.78
C TYR A 533 -28.24 -1.75 -23.81
N GLY A 534 -29.50 -2.10 -23.62
CA GLY A 534 -29.93 -3.49 -23.46
C GLY A 534 -29.84 -3.99 -22.01
N GLY A 535 -30.51 -5.09 -21.77
CA GLY A 535 -30.53 -5.77 -20.48
C GLY A 535 -29.94 -7.18 -20.56
N ASN A 536 -29.97 -7.88 -19.43
CA ASN A 536 -29.60 -9.27 -19.30
C ASN A 536 -30.64 -10.04 -18.47
N GLU A 537 -30.37 -11.31 -18.15
CA GLU A 537 -31.33 -12.22 -17.49
C GLU A 537 -31.79 -11.73 -16.11
N VAL A 538 -31.00 -10.87 -15.44
CA VAL A 538 -31.30 -10.37 -14.09
C VAL A 538 -31.84 -8.95 -14.07
N SER A 539 -31.95 -8.30 -15.23
CA SER A 539 -32.39 -6.88 -15.33
C SER A 539 -33.78 -6.68 -14.74
N HIS A 540 -34.70 -7.57 -15.01
CA HIS A 540 -36.08 -7.50 -14.52
C HIS A 540 -36.18 -7.60 -12.98
N LEU A 541 -35.23 -8.34 -12.35
CA LEU A 541 -35.18 -8.48 -10.89
C LEU A 541 -34.86 -7.16 -10.16
N ALA A 542 -34.37 -6.13 -10.86
CA ALA A 542 -34.17 -4.80 -10.32
C ALA A 542 -35.50 -4.15 -9.86
N LEU A 543 -36.61 -4.46 -10.54
CA LEU A 543 -37.92 -3.90 -10.28
C LEU A 543 -38.58 -4.43 -8.98
N MET A 544 -37.97 -5.47 -8.35
CA MET A 544 -38.42 -6.00 -7.07
C MET A 544 -38.13 -5.12 -5.87
N ARG A 545 -37.27 -4.13 -5.98
CA ARG A 545 -36.94 -3.18 -4.92
C ARG A 545 -36.36 -3.79 -3.62
N ASP A 546 -35.95 -5.03 -3.64
CA ASP A 546 -35.38 -5.75 -2.50
C ASP A 546 -33.85 -5.68 -2.48
N LYS A 547 -33.22 -5.14 -3.52
CA LYS A 547 -31.79 -4.98 -3.73
C LYS A 547 -31.40 -3.50 -3.72
N SER A 548 -30.12 -3.23 -3.40
CA SER A 548 -29.51 -1.92 -3.55
C SER A 548 -28.99 -1.74 -4.97
N LEU A 549 -29.05 -0.51 -5.46
CA LEU A 549 -28.53 -0.12 -6.77
C LEU A 549 -27.25 0.68 -6.62
N HIS A 550 -26.36 0.55 -7.57
CA HIS A 550 -25.26 1.48 -7.77
C HIS A 550 -25.10 1.79 -9.25
N PHE A 551 -25.18 3.08 -9.61
CA PHE A 551 -25.02 3.56 -10.98
C PHE A 551 -23.61 4.06 -11.22
N TYR A 552 -23.02 3.63 -12.34
CA TYR A 552 -21.79 4.18 -12.87
C TYR A 552 -22.11 5.19 -13.97
N GLN A 553 -21.59 6.40 -13.80
CA GLN A 553 -21.85 7.53 -14.70
C GLN A 553 -20.59 7.93 -15.45
N VAL A 554 -20.77 8.29 -16.73
CA VAL A 554 -19.77 8.94 -17.56
C VAL A 554 -20.40 10.22 -18.09
N ASP A 555 -19.74 11.37 -17.86
CA ASP A 555 -20.20 12.70 -18.26
C ASP A 555 -21.64 13.06 -17.80
N GLY A 556 -22.01 12.54 -16.62
CA GLY A 556 -23.33 12.77 -16.01
C GLY A 556 -24.44 11.84 -16.51
N GLU A 557 -24.14 10.90 -17.40
CA GLU A 557 -25.08 9.92 -17.94
C GLU A 557 -24.85 8.55 -17.29
N ASP A 558 -25.93 7.87 -16.87
CA ASP A 558 -25.89 6.52 -16.34
C ASP A 558 -25.57 5.53 -17.46
N ARG A 559 -24.44 4.81 -17.31
CA ARG A 559 -23.97 3.84 -18.29
C ARG A 559 -24.16 2.40 -17.87
N VAL A 560 -23.88 2.10 -16.61
CA VAL A 560 -23.93 0.75 -16.05
C VAL A 560 -24.49 0.81 -14.64
N PHE A 561 -25.31 -0.16 -14.27
CA PHE A 561 -25.74 -0.31 -12.89
C PHE A 561 -25.52 -1.71 -12.35
N PHE A 562 -25.42 -1.80 -11.02
CA PHE A 562 -25.20 -3.03 -10.26
C PHE A 562 -26.35 -3.27 -9.32
N LEU A 563 -26.81 -4.52 -9.26
CA LEU A 563 -27.77 -5.02 -8.28
C LEU A 563 -27.02 -5.72 -7.16
N PHE A 564 -27.13 -5.27 -5.93
CA PHE A 564 -26.37 -5.89 -4.86
C PHE A 564 -27.09 -5.88 -3.52
N LYS A 565 -26.67 -6.79 -2.62
CA LYS A 565 -27.01 -6.76 -1.20
C LYS A 565 -25.73 -6.74 -0.35
N LYS A 566 -25.74 -5.96 0.72
CA LYS A 566 -24.64 -5.93 1.68
C LYS A 566 -24.87 -6.94 2.78
N LYS A 567 -23.88 -7.80 3.02
CA LYS A 567 -23.84 -8.70 4.17
C LYS A 567 -22.44 -8.67 4.81
N ALA A 568 -22.36 -8.24 6.06
CA ALA A 568 -21.11 -8.03 6.80
C ALA A 568 -20.10 -7.19 6.01
N ASP A 569 -19.00 -7.79 5.55
CA ASP A 569 -17.92 -7.16 4.79
C ASP A 569 -18.05 -7.33 3.27
N LYS A 570 -19.13 -7.90 2.78
CA LYS A 570 -19.31 -8.19 1.35
C LYS A 570 -20.47 -7.44 0.73
N LEU A 571 -20.31 -7.05 -0.52
CA LEU A 571 -21.36 -6.62 -1.44
C LEU A 571 -21.58 -7.78 -2.42
N ILE A 572 -22.68 -8.49 -2.27
CA ILE A 572 -23.04 -9.61 -3.13
C ILE A 572 -23.83 -9.04 -4.30
N ILE A 573 -23.22 -9.04 -5.48
CA ILE A 573 -23.78 -8.55 -6.73
C ILE A 573 -24.56 -9.69 -7.37
N MET A 574 -25.79 -9.41 -7.78
CA MET A 574 -26.66 -10.36 -8.46
C MET A 574 -26.39 -10.31 -9.96
N GLY A 575 -25.92 -11.42 -10.50
CA GLY A 575 -25.65 -11.55 -11.92
C GLY A 575 -24.58 -10.61 -12.44
N GLU A 576 -24.63 -10.34 -13.71
CA GLU A 576 -23.75 -9.42 -14.39
C GLU A 576 -24.23 -7.98 -14.24
N PRO A 577 -23.32 -6.99 -14.19
CA PRO A 577 -23.72 -5.59 -14.26
C PRO A 577 -24.49 -5.33 -15.56
N ILE A 578 -25.39 -4.37 -15.54
CA ILE A 578 -26.35 -4.12 -16.63
C ILE A 578 -26.06 -2.76 -17.28
N GLY A 579 -26.01 -2.71 -18.60
CA GLY A 579 -25.84 -1.50 -19.37
C GLY A 579 -24.73 -1.57 -20.42
N ASP A 580 -24.01 -0.46 -20.64
CA ASP A 580 -23.00 -0.31 -21.69
C ASP A 580 -21.80 -1.26 -21.51
N GLU A 581 -21.69 -2.29 -22.36
CA GLU A 581 -20.62 -3.26 -22.30
C GLU A 581 -19.21 -2.64 -22.46
N THR A 582 -19.10 -1.54 -23.20
CA THR A 582 -17.80 -0.86 -23.41
C THR A 582 -17.28 -0.21 -22.12
N GLN A 583 -18.17 0.13 -21.20
CA GLN A 583 -17.87 0.76 -19.92
C GLN A 583 -17.81 -0.24 -18.75
N MET A 584 -18.08 -1.50 -18.99
CA MET A 584 -18.20 -2.54 -17.95
C MET A 584 -16.93 -2.65 -17.09
N ALA A 585 -15.76 -2.71 -17.72
CA ALA A 585 -14.49 -2.82 -17.00
C ALA A 585 -14.20 -1.58 -16.13
N ALA A 586 -14.50 -0.39 -16.64
CA ALA A 586 -14.34 0.87 -15.92
C ALA A 586 -15.31 0.95 -14.74
N ALA A 587 -16.58 0.55 -14.93
CA ALA A 587 -17.62 0.50 -13.90
C ALA A 587 -17.24 -0.45 -12.75
N ILE A 588 -16.78 -1.66 -13.07
CA ILE A 588 -16.29 -2.63 -12.08
C ILE A 588 -15.12 -2.05 -11.30
N GLY A 589 -14.14 -1.45 -11.99
CA GLY A 589 -12.96 -0.84 -11.36
C GLY A 589 -13.33 0.33 -10.42
N ASP A 590 -14.30 1.15 -10.79
CA ASP A 590 -14.79 2.27 -9.94
C ASP A 590 -15.54 1.74 -8.71
N PHE A 591 -16.46 0.79 -8.90
CA PHE A 591 -17.22 0.21 -7.79
C PHE A 591 -16.30 -0.52 -6.82
N MET A 592 -15.27 -1.25 -7.31
CA MET A 592 -14.23 -1.84 -6.48
C MET A 592 -13.49 -0.79 -5.63
N LYS A 593 -13.07 0.32 -6.23
CA LYS A 593 -12.39 1.40 -5.49
C LYS A 593 -13.29 2.00 -4.40
N LYS A 594 -14.57 2.21 -4.68
CA LYS A 594 -15.56 2.71 -3.73
C LYS A 594 -15.80 1.72 -2.59
N ALA A 595 -15.91 0.42 -2.90
CA ALA A 595 -16.07 -0.65 -1.93
C ALA A 595 -14.82 -0.81 -1.04
N ASP A 596 -13.61 -0.82 -1.65
CA ASP A 596 -12.33 -0.91 -0.93
C ASP A 596 -12.14 0.25 0.08
N LYS A 597 -12.59 1.47 -0.25
CA LYS A 597 -12.58 2.61 0.70
C LYS A 597 -13.40 2.33 1.96
N GLN A 598 -14.43 1.51 1.84
CA GLN A 598 -15.30 1.13 2.97
C GLN A 598 -14.94 -0.22 3.59
N ASP A 599 -13.81 -0.81 3.21
CA ASP A 599 -13.37 -2.15 3.63
C ASP A 599 -14.40 -3.24 3.26
N LEU A 600 -15.06 -3.09 2.11
CA LEU A 600 -16.04 -4.03 1.59
C LEU A 600 -15.47 -4.73 0.37
N SER A 601 -15.75 -6.01 0.22
CA SER A 601 -15.32 -6.82 -0.92
C SER A 601 -16.51 -7.11 -1.83
N LEU A 602 -16.33 -6.92 -3.14
CA LEU A 602 -17.33 -7.35 -4.13
C LEU A 602 -17.30 -8.87 -4.26
N VAL A 603 -18.46 -9.46 -4.41
CA VAL A 603 -18.70 -10.86 -4.75
C VAL A 603 -19.74 -10.89 -5.85
N PHE A 604 -19.41 -11.45 -7.00
CA PHE A 604 -20.33 -11.62 -8.11
C PHE A 604 -20.95 -13.01 -8.03
N TYR A 605 -22.27 -13.08 -8.11
CA TYR A 605 -23.07 -14.29 -7.90
C TYR A 605 -23.91 -14.57 -9.13
N GLU A 606 -23.88 -15.80 -9.66
CA GLU A 606 -24.58 -16.22 -10.89
C GLU A 606 -24.11 -15.51 -12.15
N ILE A 607 -22.79 -15.45 -12.37
CA ILE A 607 -22.18 -14.85 -13.56
C ILE A 607 -21.75 -15.90 -14.59
N ASN A 608 -21.62 -15.45 -15.85
CA ASN A 608 -21.17 -16.29 -16.95
C ASN A 608 -19.63 -16.42 -16.97
N GLU A 609 -19.13 -17.29 -17.87
CA GLU A 609 -17.71 -17.55 -18.06
C GLU A 609 -16.96 -16.29 -18.56
N SER A 610 -17.53 -15.55 -19.49
CA SER A 610 -16.90 -14.37 -20.10
C SER A 610 -16.60 -13.30 -19.03
N LEU A 611 -17.55 -12.95 -18.18
CA LEU A 611 -17.33 -12.01 -17.09
C LEU A 611 -16.37 -12.59 -16.04
N THR A 612 -16.45 -13.89 -15.76
CA THR A 612 -15.54 -14.57 -14.82
C THR A 612 -14.09 -14.39 -15.23
N MET A 613 -13.77 -14.59 -16.51
CA MET A 613 -12.42 -14.40 -17.04
C MET A 613 -11.97 -12.94 -16.97
N LYS A 614 -12.82 -11.98 -17.31
CA LYS A 614 -12.53 -10.55 -17.14
C LYS A 614 -12.26 -10.18 -15.67
N LEU A 615 -13.02 -10.74 -14.72
CA LEU A 615 -12.84 -10.48 -13.28
C LEU A 615 -11.52 -11.04 -12.75
N HIS A 616 -10.95 -12.10 -13.38
CA HIS A 616 -9.65 -12.61 -13.01
C HIS A 616 -8.54 -11.53 -13.14
N GLU A 617 -8.60 -10.68 -14.17
CA GLU A 617 -7.66 -9.55 -14.36
C GLU A 617 -7.76 -8.50 -13.22
N PHE A 618 -8.92 -8.40 -12.57
CA PHE A 618 -9.15 -7.56 -11.39
C PHE A 618 -8.74 -8.23 -10.07
N GLY A 619 -8.15 -9.45 -10.13
CA GLY A 619 -7.68 -10.18 -8.95
C GLY A 619 -8.78 -10.92 -8.21
N PHE A 620 -9.84 -11.31 -8.91
CA PHE A 620 -10.84 -12.25 -8.41
C PHE A 620 -10.39 -13.68 -8.67
N ASP A 621 -10.77 -14.55 -7.75
CA ASP A 621 -10.81 -15.99 -7.90
C ASP A 621 -12.26 -16.41 -8.13
N PHE A 622 -12.51 -17.62 -8.57
CA PHE A 622 -13.86 -18.07 -8.92
C PHE A 622 -14.08 -19.53 -8.57
N MET A 623 -15.34 -19.89 -8.45
CA MET A 623 -15.80 -21.26 -8.27
C MET A 623 -17.05 -21.47 -9.12
N LYS A 624 -17.18 -22.61 -9.78
CA LYS A 624 -18.45 -23.02 -10.43
C LYS A 624 -19.50 -23.16 -9.34
N PHE A 625 -20.66 -22.51 -9.53
CA PHE A 625 -21.75 -22.52 -8.56
C PHE A 625 -22.94 -23.37 -8.98
N GLY A 626 -23.03 -23.73 -10.23
CA GLY A 626 -24.08 -24.54 -10.81
C GLY A 626 -24.17 -24.42 -12.32
N GLU A 627 -25.30 -24.78 -12.85
CA GLU A 627 -25.59 -24.71 -14.28
C GLU A 627 -26.99 -24.14 -14.50
N GLU A 628 -27.15 -23.35 -15.55
CA GLU A 628 -28.40 -22.76 -15.97
C GLU A 628 -28.92 -23.48 -17.24
N GLY A 629 -30.22 -23.84 -17.26
CA GLY A 629 -30.74 -24.64 -18.33
C GLY A 629 -31.45 -23.82 -19.40
N TYR A 630 -31.02 -23.94 -20.66
CA TYR A 630 -31.63 -23.29 -21.80
C TYR A 630 -32.35 -24.30 -22.68
N VAL A 631 -33.54 -23.92 -23.16
CA VAL A 631 -34.33 -24.65 -24.14
C VAL A 631 -34.24 -23.87 -25.47
N ASP A 632 -33.74 -24.48 -26.52
CA ASP A 632 -33.85 -23.95 -27.88
C ASP A 632 -35.31 -24.10 -28.35
N VAL A 633 -36.08 -23.00 -28.26
CA VAL A 633 -37.49 -23.01 -28.62
C VAL A 633 -37.70 -23.03 -30.13
N THR A 634 -36.70 -22.68 -30.95
CA THR A 634 -36.80 -22.72 -32.41
C THR A 634 -36.94 -24.17 -32.90
N THR A 635 -36.23 -25.10 -32.27
CA THR A 635 -36.21 -26.52 -32.58
C THR A 635 -37.22 -27.31 -31.71
N PHE A 636 -37.76 -26.67 -30.67
CA PHE A 636 -38.70 -27.37 -29.77
C PHE A 636 -39.96 -27.85 -30.50
N THR A 637 -40.27 -29.14 -30.31
CA THR A 637 -41.48 -29.80 -30.88
C THR A 637 -41.94 -30.89 -29.95
N LEU A 638 -43.22 -31.09 -29.92
CA LEU A 638 -43.87 -32.25 -29.23
C LEU A 638 -43.90 -33.50 -30.12
N ALA A 639 -43.42 -33.45 -31.37
CA ALA A 639 -43.40 -34.62 -32.26
C ALA A 639 -42.39 -35.68 -31.79
N GLY A 640 -42.61 -36.91 -32.24
CA GLY A 640 -41.69 -38.03 -31.96
C GLY A 640 -42.06 -38.87 -30.71
N SER A 641 -41.46 -40.06 -30.63
CA SER A 641 -41.72 -41.04 -29.56
C SER A 641 -41.29 -40.56 -28.16
N LYS A 642 -40.22 -39.81 -28.09
CA LYS A 642 -39.68 -39.30 -26.81
C LYS A 642 -40.64 -38.34 -26.10
N ARG A 643 -41.50 -37.63 -26.82
CA ARG A 643 -42.47 -36.66 -26.32
C ARG A 643 -43.90 -37.22 -26.21
N LYS A 644 -44.06 -38.56 -26.21
CA LYS A 644 -45.36 -39.19 -26.10
C LYS A 644 -46.08 -38.88 -24.77
N GLY A 645 -45.33 -38.83 -23.68
CA GLY A 645 -45.86 -38.53 -22.34
C GLY A 645 -46.38 -37.09 -22.24
N GLU A 646 -45.59 -36.12 -22.73
CA GLU A 646 -45.94 -34.70 -22.76
C GLU A 646 -47.20 -34.46 -23.63
N ARG A 647 -47.23 -35.05 -24.83
CA ARG A 647 -48.45 -34.97 -25.66
C ARG A 647 -49.69 -35.54 -24.99
N ALA A 648 -49.58 -36.73 -24.36
CA ALA A 648 -50.68 -37.35 -23.62
C ALA A 648 -51.16 -36.45 -22.48
N LEU A 649 -50.23 -35.77 -21.81
CA LEU A 649 -50.51 -34.80 -20.74
C LEU A 649 -51.28 -33.59 -21.27
N MET A 650 -50.83 -32.95 -22.35
CA MET A 650 -51.49 -31.82 -23.00
C MET A 650 -52.91 -32.20 -23.42
N HIS A 651 -53.09 -33.30 -24.11
CA HIS A 651 -54.43 -33.80 -24.50
C HIS A 651 -55.32 -34.15 -23.29
N LYS A 652 -54.75 -34.59 -22.17
CA LYS A 652 -55.49 -34.81 -20.93
C LYS A 652 -56.04 -33.48 -20.41
N PHE A 653 -55.21 -32.47 -20.24
CA PHE A 653 -55.60 -31.15 -19.74
C PHE A 653 -56.62 -30.47 -20.64
N GLU A 654 -56.43 -30.55 -21.96
CA GLU A 654 -57.40 -30.03 -22.93
C GLU A 654 -58.75 -30.68 -22.78
N ARG A 655 -58.84 -32.03 -22.67
CA ARG A 655 -60.09 -32.79 -22.44
C ARG A 655 -60.76 -32.49 -21.08
N GLU A 656 -59.92 -32.18 -20.06
CA GLU A 656 -60.42 -31.86 -18.71
C GLU A 656 -60.81 -30.39 -18.59
N GLY A 657 -60.71 -29.60 -19.67
CA GLY A 657 -61.14 -28.21 -19.73
C GLY A 657 -60.14 -27.19 -19.14
N TYR A 658 -58.85 -27.54 -19.05
CA TYR A 658 -57.82 -26.59 -18.66
C TYR A 658 -57.42 -25.72 -19.85
N THR A 659 -57.25 -24.41 -19.61
CA THR A 659 -56.81 -23.44 -20.63
C THR A 659 -55.63 -22.63 -20.16
N VAL A 660 -54.69 -22.30 -21.06
CA VAL A 660 -53.52 -21.46 -20.79
C VAL A 660 -53.67 -20.14 -21.51
N GLU A 661 -53.57 -19.07 -20.78
CA GLU A 661 -53.69 -17.69 -21.29
C GLU A 661 -52.48 -16.87 -20.90
N LEU A 662 -52.00 -15.97 -21.80
CA LEU A 662 -50.97 -14.98 -21.51
C LEU A 662 -51.62 -13.63 -21.29
N LEU A 663 -51.72 -13.20 -20.05
CA LEU A 663 -52.37 -11.94 -19.66
C LEU A 663 -51.31 -10.82 -19.73
N GLN A 664 -51.73 -9.65 -20.24
CA GLN A 664 -50.90 -8.45 -20.35
C GLN A 664 -51.23 -7.47 -19.23
N PRO A 665 -50.21 -6.82 -18.66
CA PRO A 665 -50.42 -5.76 -17.68
C PRO A 665 -51.05 -4.52 -18.34
N PRO A 666 -51.80 -3.65 -17.60
CA PRO A 666 -51.98 -3.71 -16.14
C PRO A 666 -53.10 -4.67 -15.71
N PHE A 667 -52.87 -5.29 -14.53
CA PHE A 667 -53.83 -6.27 -13.97
C PHE A 667 -54.70 -5.60 -12.91
N ASP A 668 -55.97 -6.03 -12.90
CA ASP A 668 -56.95 -5.54 -11.93
C ASP A 668 -56.75 -6.19 -10.54
N ASP A 669 -57.46 -5.65 -9.55
CA ASP A 669 -57.34 -6.13 -8.16
C ASP A 669 -57.95 -7.52 -7.98
N ALA A 670 -58.93 -7.93 -8.75
CA ALA A 670 -59.59 -9.23 -8.67
C ALA A 670 -58.59 -10.33 -9.11
N LEU A 671 -57.99 -10.15 -10.27
CA LEU A 671 -56.96 -11.06 -10.78
C LEU A 671 -55.77 -11.16 -9.82
N MET A 672 -55.31 -10.04 -9.27
CA MET A 672 -54.19 -10.03 -8.31
C MET A 672 -54.52 -10.77 -7.00
N GLN A 673 -55.79 -10.75 -6.55
CA GLN A 673 -56.23 -11.53 -5.40
C GLN A 673 -56.26 -13.03 -5.73
N GLU A 674 -56.73 -13.40 -6.92
CA GLU A 674 -56.75 -14.80 -7.38
C GLU A 674 -55.31 -15.36 -7.49
N LEU A 675 -54.38 -14.64 -8.11
CA LEU A 675 -52.97 -15.00 -8.19
C LEU A 675 -52.33 -15.12 -6.79
N LYS A 676 -52.71 -14.21 -5.86
CA LYS A 676 -52.25 -14.27 -4.47
C LYS A 676 -52.72 -15.52 -3.75
N ALA A 677 -53.96 -15.92 -3.96
CA ALA A 677 -54.49 -17.17 -3.37
C ALA A 677 -53.72 -18.40 -3.86
N VAL A 678 -53.41 -18.50 -5.16
CA VAL A 678 -52.56 -19.55 -5.71
C VAL A 678 -51.15 -19.51 -5.09
N SER A 679 -50.62 -18.33 -4.98
CA SER A 679 -49.28 -18.13 -4.38
C SER A 679 -49.22 -18.53 -2.91
N ASP A 680 -50.22 -18.18 -2.11
CA ASP A 680 -50.30 -18.53 -0.68
C ASP A 680 -50.51 -20.03 -0.49
N SER A 681 -51.33 -20.66 -1.34
CA SER A 681 -51.48 -22.10 -1.40
C SER A 681 -50.15 -22.81 -1.68
N TRP A 682 -49.37 -22.32 -2.66
CA TRP A 682 -48.09 -22.89 -2.99
C TRP A 682 -47.06 -22.73 -1.86
N LEU A 683 -47.05 -21.57 -1.18
CA LEU A 683 -46.15 -21.30 -0.06
C LEU A 683 -46.41 -22.21 1.14
N ALA A 684 -47.68 -22.63 1.35
CA ALA A 684 -48.06 -23.49 2.47
C ALA A 684 -47.49 -23.03 3.82
N GLY A 685 -47.52 -21.73 4.11
CA GLY A 685 -46.96 -21.10 5.31
C GLY A 685 -45.45 -20.83 5.31
N ARG A 686 -44.74 -21.19 4.25
CA ARG A 686 -43.34 -20.87 4.08
C ARG A 686 -43.14 -19.38 3.80
N SER A 687 -41.99 -18.81 4.23
CA SER A 687 -41.66 -17.41 3.95
C SER A 687 -41.20 -17.24 2.51
N GLU A 688 -41.57 -16.13 1.89
CA GLU A 688 -41.02 -15.67 0.62
C GLU A 688 -39.48 -15.46 0.70
N LYS A 689 -38.83 -15.90 -0.36
CA LYS A 689 -37.39 -15.66 -0.58
C LYS A 689 -37.24 -14.57 -1.63
N GLY A 690 -36.14 -13.81 -1.55
CA GLY A 690 -35.84 -12.77 -2.50
C GLY A 690 -34.41 -12.87 -3.03
N PHE A 691 -33.84 -11.75 -3.49
CA PHE A 691 -32.52 -11.59 -4.06
C PHE A 691 -32.39 -12.21 -5.46
N SER A 692 -32.12 -13.51 -5.58
CA SER A 692 -32.07 -14.21 -6.88
C SER A 692 -33.36 -14.85 -7.30
N LEU A 693 -34.40 -14.76 -6.46
CA LEU A 693 -35.72 -15.34 -6.71
C LEU A 693 -36.78 -14.25 -6.56
N GLY A 694 -37.80 -14.31 -7.41
CA GLY A 694 -38.96 -13.47 -7.29
C GLY A 694 -39.83 -13.81 -6.08
N PHE A 695 -40.56 -12.81 -5.61
CA PHE A 695 -41.60 -12.97 -4.59
C PHE A 695 -42.87 -12.26 -5.05
N PHE A 696 -44.01 -12.59 -4.45
CA PHE A 696 -45.26 -11.98 -4.83
C PHE A 696 -45.32 -10.52 -4.40
N ASP A 697 -45.17 -9.62 -5.38
CA ASP A 697 -45.30 -8.16 -5.24
C ASP A 697 -46.16 -7.61 -6.38
N ARG A 698 -47.18 -6.84 -6.07
CA ARG A 698 -48.13 -6.33 -7.06
C ARG A 698 -47.50 -5.41 -8.07
N HIS A 699 -46.56 -4.57 -7.62
CA HIS A 699 -45.87 -3.66 -8.51
C HIS A 699 -44.98 -4.42 -9.50
N TYR A 700 -44.23 -5.40 -9.00
CA TYR A 700 -43.35 -6.24 -9.80
C TYR A 700 -44.14 -7.07 -10.85
N LEU A 701 -45.20 -7.73 -10.45
CA LEU A 701 -46.01 -8.56 -11.34
C LEU A 701 -46.68 -7.71 -12.46
N ASN A 702 -46.95 -6.42 -12.22
CA ASN A 702 -47.49 -5.51 -13.22
C ASN A 702 -46.45 -5.02 -14.22
N GLN A 703 -45.20 -5.48 -14.17
CA GLN A 703 -44.15 -5.03 -15.10
C GLN A 703 -43.95 -5.98 -16.30
N ALA A 704 -44.58 -7.18 -16.28
CA ALA A 704 -44.41 -8.16 -17.33
C ALA A 704 -45.67 -9.03 -17.50
N PRO A 705 -45.84 -9.70 -18.65
CA PRO A 705 -46.96 -10.62 -18.86
C PRO A 705 -46.96 -11.81 -17.87
N ILE A 706 -48.13 -12.36 -17.59
CA ILE A 706 -48.32 -13.52 -16.72
C ILE A 706 -49.06 -14.60 -17.49
N ALA A 707 -48.44 -15.78 -17.61
CA ALA A 707 -49.13 -16.96 -18.09
C ALA A 707 -49.95 -17.58 -16.94
N VAL A 708 -51.24 -17.78 -17.15
CA VAL A 708 -52.15 -18.41 -16.18
C VAL A 708 -52.73 -19.68 -16.75
N VAL A 709 -52.94 -20.68 -15.89
CA VAL A 709 -53.69 -21.89 -16.21
C VAL A 709 -55.00 -21.85 -15.46
N ARG A 710 -56.11 -21.83 -16.22
CA ARG A 710 -57.46 -21.90 -15.63
C ARG A 710 -57.99 -23.34 -15.69
N GLY A 711 -58.55 -23.78 -14.60
CA GLY A 711 -59.24 -25.06 -14.53
C GLY A 711 -60.68 -25.01 -15.15
N PRO A 712 -61.41 -26.12 -15.21
CA PRO A 712 -62.74 -26.23 -15.82
C PRO A 712 -63.79 -25.32 -15.16
N GLU A 713 -63.56 -24.88 -13.92
CA GLU A 713 -64.39 -23.93 -13.19
C GLU A 713 -64.03 -22.47 -13.46
N GLY A 714 -63.09 -22.19 -14.35
CA GLY A 714 -62.60 -20.87 -14.66
C GLY A 714 -61.60 -20.27 -13.65
N LYS A 715 -61.32 -20.95 -12.52
CA LYS A 715 -60.34 -20.50 -11.50
C LYS A 715 -58.92 -20.74 -11.94
N ILE A 716 -58.02 -19.82 -11.55
CA ILE A 716 -56.60 -19.98 -11.80
C ILE A 716 -56.04 -21.07 -10.84
N VAL A 717 -55.42 -22.10 -11.40
CA VAL A 717 -54.80 -23.22 -10.66
C VAL A 717 -53.28 -23.16 -10.69
N ALA A 718 -52.69 -22.47 -11.67
CA ALA A 718 -51.23 -22.20 -11.76
C ALA A 718 -50.96 -20.92 -12.53
N PHE A 719 -49.80 -20.29 -12.25
CA PHE A 719 -49.33 -19.17 -13.03
C PHE A 719 -47.80 -19.12 -13.09
N ALA A 720 -47.28 -18.45 -14.12
CA ALA A 720 -45.87 -18.09 -14.26
C ALA A 720 -45.75 -16.64 -14.75
N SER A 721 -44.92 -15.84 -14.06
CA SER A 721 -44.61 -14.48 -14.53
C SER A 721 -43.48 -14.51 -15.56
N ASP A 722 -43.65 -13.85 -16.70
CA ASP A 722 -42.59 -13.62 -17.68
C ASP A 722 -41.49 -12.76 -17.05
N MET A 723 -40.26 -13.01 -17.41
CA MET A 723 -39.09 -12.24 -16.95
C MET A 723 -38.29 -11.80 -18.17
N PRO A 724 -38.63 -10.63 -18.77
CA PRO A 724 -37.97 -10.14 -19.96
C PRO A 724 -36.52 -9.74 -19.64
N SER A 725 -35.57 -10.23 -20.43
CA SER A 725 -34.14 -9.91 -20.32
C SER A 725 -33.78 -8.55 -20.87
N GLY A 726 -34.67 -7.89 -21.62
CA GLY A 726 -34.38 -6.69 -22.36
C GLY A 726 -33.63 -6.94 -23.69
N ASN A 727 -33.50 -8.19 -24.11
CA ASN A 727 -33.03 -8.58 -25.44
C ASN A 727 -34.10 -9.46 -26.15
N GLN A 728 -33.96 -9.64 -27.47
CA GLN A 728 -34.88 -10.41 -28.29
C GLN A 728 -34.49 -11.89 -28.44
N GLU A 729 -33.40 -12.33 -27.81
CA GLU A 729 -32.88 -13.70 -27.99
C GLU A 729 -33.40 -14.66 -26.91
N VAL A 730 -33.44 -14.16 -25.66
CA VAL A 730 -33.75 -15.04 -24.51
C VAL A 730 -34.93 -14.49 -23.74
N THR A 731 -35.89 -15.34 -23.39
CA THR A 731 -36.92 -15.06 -22.38
C THR A 731 -36.78 -16.04 -21.22
N SER A 732 -37.35 -15.68 -20.06
CA SER A 732 -37.31 -16.51 -18.86
C SER A 732 -38.59 -16.34 -18.06
N ILE A 733 -38.70 -17.07 -16.96
CA ILE A 733 -39.76 -16.90 -15.95
C ILE A 733 -39.13 -16.68 -14.58
N ASP A 734 -39.85 -15.96 -13.73
CA ASP A 734 -39.44 -15.76 -12.34
C ASP A 734 -40.37 -16.50 -11.36
N LEU A 735 -41.56 -15.98 -11.09
CA LEU A 735 -42.50 -16.67 -10.24
C LEU A 735 -43.23 -17.76 -11.03
N MET A 736 -43.12 -18.97 -10.55
CA MET A 736 -43.83 -20.15 -11.06
C MET A 736 -44.51 -20.85 -9.89
N ARG A 737 -45.85 -20.84 -9.87
CA ARG A 737 -46.64 -21.34 -8.72
C ARG A 737 -47.87 -22.04 -9.17
N SER A 738 -48.26 -23.11 -8.40
CA SER A 738 -49.49 -23.83 -8.56
C SER A 738 -50.20 -23.99 -7.22
N SER A 739 -51.51 -24.07 -7.23
CA SER A 739 -52.29 -24.38 -6.04
C SER A 739 -51.98 -25.79 -5.56
N ALA A 740 -52.17 -26.06 -4.27
CA ALA A 740 -51.93 -27.38 -3.67
C ALA A 740 -52.85 -28.49 -4.24
N ASP A 741 -54.02 -28.12 -4.73
CA ASP A 741 -55.05 -28.96 -5.35
C ASP A 741 -54.90 -29.06 -6.88
N ALA A 742 -53.88 -28.42 -7.46
CA ALA A 742 -53.60 -28.50 -8.89
C ALA A 742 -53.23 -29.94 -9.31
N PRO A 743 -53.71 -30.42 -10.48
CA PRO A 743 -53.43 -31.78 -10.92
C PRO A 743 -51.93 -32.02 -11.20
N SER A 744 -51.53 -33.29 -11.00
CA SER A 744 -50.12 -33.66 -11.27
C SER A 744 -49.78 -33.41 -12.73
N GLY A 745 -48.62 -32.79 -12.96
CA GLY A 745 -48.13 -32.40 -14.29
C GLY A 745 -48.53 -31.01 -14.73
N ILE A 746 -49.21 -30.21 -13.89
CA ILE A 746 -49.65 -28.83 -14.25
C ILE A 746 -48.45 -27.95 -14.60
N MET A 747 -47.28 -28.16 -13.99
CA MET A 747 -46.11 -27.41 -14.30
C MET A 747 -45.47 -27.78 -15.66
N ASP A 748 -45.67 -29.04 -16.10
CA ASP A 748 -45.27 -29.43 -17.46
C ASP A 748 -46.16 -28.73 -18.51
N GLU A 749 -47.46 -28.60 -18.22
CA GLU A 749 -48.42 -27.81 -19.04
C GLU A 749 -47.99 -26.36 -19.16
N VAL A 750 -47.63 -25.71 -18.03
CA VAL A 750 -47.13 -24.32 -18.00
C VAL A 750 -45.90 -24.21 -18.89
N PHE A 751 -44.88 -25.03 -18.69
CA PHE A 751 -43.62 -24.91 -19.43
C PHE A 751 -43.78 -25.16 -20.93
N ILE A 752 -44.52 -26.19 -21.32
CA ILE A 752 -44.71 -26.51 -22.73
C ILE A 752 -45.41 -25.35 -23.46
N ASN A 753 -46.45 -24.78 -22.84
CA ASN A 753 -47.11 -23.60 -23.42
C ASN A 753 -46.19 -22.38 -23.47
N LEU A 754 -45.38 -22.12 -22.45
CA LEU A 754 -44.38 -21.03 -22.43
C LEU A 754 -43.36 -21.19 -23.54
N PHE A 755 -42.88 -22.42 -23.81
CA PHE A 755 -41.94 -22.65 -24.93
C PHE A 755 -42.61 -22.37 -26.28
N GLN A 756 -43.86 -22.74 -26.45
CA GLN A 756 -44.61 -22.45 -27.69
C GLN A 756 -44.86 -20.93 -27.85
N LEU A 757 -45.25 -20.27 -26.77
CA LEU A 757 -45.44 -18.82 -26.74
C LEU A 757 -44.12 -18.06 -27.02
N ALA A 758 -42.99 -18.47 -26.42
CA ALA A 758 -41.70 -17.90 -26.68
C ALA A 758 -41.30 -18.07 -28.17
N LYS A 759 -41.51 -19.22 -28.75
CA LYS A 759 -41.33 -19.48 -30.18
C LYS A 759 -42.18 -18.58 -31.06
N GLN A 760 -43.46 -18.42 -30.75
CA GLN A 760 -44.38 -17.53 -31.48
C GLN A 760 -43.98 -16.07 -31.39
N ARG A 761 -43.41 -15.65 -30.26
CA ARG A 761 -42.88 -14.27 -30.03
C ARG A 761 -41.52 -14.04 -30.67
N GLY A 762 -40.90 -15.09 -31.30
CA GLY A 762 -39.65 -14.97 -32.04
C GLY A 762 -38.37 -15.09 -31.17
N PHE A 763 -38.51 -15.55 -29.91
CA PHE A 763 -37.32 -15.85 -29.09
C PHE A 763 -36.59 -17.09 -29.60
N LYS A 764 -35.28 -17.13 -29.38
CA LYS A 764 -34.45 -18.27 -29.71
C LYS A 764 -34.32 -19.25 -28.57
N TYR A 765 -34.12 -18.73 -27.38
CA TYR A 765 -33.97 -19.54 -26.17
C TYR A 765 -34.98 -19.17 -25.09
N PHE A 766 -35.36 -20.21 -24.32
CA PHE A 766 -36.11 -20.05 -23.08
C PHE A 766 -35.19 -20.49 -21.92
N ASN A 767 -34.88 -19.57 -20.99
CA ASN A 767 -34.09 -19.88 -19.82
C ASN A 767 -34.98 -20.42 -18.69
N MET A 768 -34.76 -21.67 -18.30
CA MET A 768 -35.45 -22.32 -17.19
C MET A 768 -34.87 -22.01 -15.81
N GLY A 769 -33.85 -21.12 -15.76
CA GLY A 769 -33.14 -20.72 -14.54
C GLY A 769 -32.12 -21.75 -14.04
N MET A 770 -31.43 -21.42 -12.99
CA MET A 770 -30.30 -22.15 -12.46
C MET A 770 -30.65 -23.43 -11.73
N ALA A 771 -29.79 -24.45 -11.83
CA ALA A 771 -29.69 -25.60 -10.97
C ALA A 771 -28.44 -25.45 -10.07
N PRO A 772 -28.60 -24.92 -8.84
CA PRO A 772 -27.49 -24.64 -7.95
C PRO A 772 -26.72 -25.92 -7.59
N LEU A 773 -25.38 -25.78 -7.51
CA LEU A 773 -24.40 -26.82 -7.18
C LEU A 773 -24.42 -28.05 -8.14
N ALA A 774 -25.17 -28.01 -9.23
CA ALA A 774 -25.15 -29.08 -10.21
C ALA A 774 -23.80 -29.18 -10.92
N ASN A 775 -23.23 -30.38 -11.04
CA ASN A 775 -21.94 -30.68 -11.65
C ASN A 775 -20.79 -29.87 -11.07
N VAL A 776 -20.82 -29.56 -9.78
CA VAL A 776 -19.73 -28.90 -9.05
C VAL A 776 -18.95 -29.96 -8.28
N GLY A 777 -17.62 -29.92 -8.32
CA GLY A 777 -16.77 -30.79 -7.50
C GLY A 777 -16.80 -32.29 -7.83
N THR A 778 -17.22 -32.66 -9.06
CA THR A 778 -17.38 -34.05 -9.50
C THR A 778 -16.08 -34.73 -9.89
N SER A 779 -14.98 -33.95 -10.12
CA SER A 779 -13.68 -34.50 -10.46
C SER A 779 -12.85 -34.84 -9.22
N ASP A 780 -12.03 -35.89 -9.32
CA ASP A 780 -11.06 -36.23 -8.27
C ASP A 780 -10.02 -35.12 -8.02
N TYR A 781 -9.77 -34.28 -9.01
CA TYR A 781 -8.85 -33.14 -8.96
C TYR A 781 -9.52 -31.84 -8.53
N SER A 782 -10.83 -31.82 -8.27
CA SER A 782 -11.54 -30.64 -7.79
C SER A 782 -11.00 -30.15 -6.44
N PHE A 783 -11.08 -28.85 -6.22
CA PHE A 783 -10.69 -28.24 -4.93
C PHE A 783 -11.58 -28.76 -3.79
N ILE A 784 -11.05 -28.71 -2.56
CA ILE A 784 -11.75 -29.21 -1.37
C ILE A 784 -13.09 -28.50 -1.19
N GLU A 785 -13.14 -27.20 -1.44
CA GLU A 785 -14.34 -26.38 -1.33
C GLU A 785 -15.43 -26.83 -2.31
N GLU A 786 -15.04 -27.19 -3.54
CA GLU A 786 -15.96 -27.72 -4.55
C GLU A 786 -16.45 -29.12 -4.20
N LYS A 787 -15.58 -29.96 -3.63
CA LYS A 787 -15.98 -31.29 -3.13
C LYS A 787 -16.96 -31.17 -1.96
N ILE A 788 -16.77 -30.19 -1.07
CA ILE A 788 -17.75 -29.90 -0.01
C ILE A 788 -19.10 -29.46 -0.63
N ALA A 789 -19.06 -28.60 -1.65
CA ALA A 789 -20.26 -28.18 -2.36
C ALA A 789 -20.97 -29.37 -3.03
N HIS A 790 -20.21 -30.32 -3.59
CA HIS A 790 -20.72 -31.57 -4.13
C HIS A 790 -21.45 -32.42 -3.06
N LEU A 791 -20.82 -32.55 -1.88
CA LEU A 791 -21.46 -33.26 -0.76
C LEU A 791 -22.76 -32.58 -0.31
N VAL A 792 -22.81 -31.24 -0.33
CA VAL A 792 -24.07 -30.52 -0.04
C VAL A 792 -25.12 -30.76 -1.11
N TYR A 793 -24.72 -30.85 -2.39
CA TYR A 793 -25.64 -31.19 -3.48
C TYR A 793 -26.22 -32.61 -3.34
N GLU A 794 -25.35 -33.58 -3.02
CA GLU A 794 -25.73 -34.99 -2.90
C GLU A 794 -26.57 -35.30 -1.64
N TYR A 795 -26.19 -34.76 -0.48
CA TYR A 795 -26.75 -35.13 0.81
C TYR A 795 -27.56 -34.01 1.48
N GLY A 796 -27.58 -32.81 0.91
CA GLY A 796 -28.25 -31.64 1.46
C GLY A 796 -29.75 -31.59 1.19
N TYR A 797 -30.41 -32.71 0.80
CA TYR A 797 -31.83 -32.80 0.42
C TYR A 797 -32.81 -32.25 1.48
N ARG A 798 -32.41 -32.26 2.77
CA ARG A 798 -33.20 -31.67 3.86
C ARG A 798 -33.30 -30.15 3.80
N PHE A 799 -32.36 -29.48 3.13
CA PHE A 799 -32.29 -28.02 3.03
C PHE A 799 -32.87 -27.50 1.70
N TYR A 800 -32.67 -28.24 0.61
CA TYR A 800 -33.16 -27.86 -0.72
C TYR A 800 -33.08 -29.06 -1.67
N GLY A 801 -34.13 -29.26 -2.49
CA GLY A 801 -34.22 -30.40 -3.42
C GLY A 801 -33.42 -30.21 -4.71
N PHE A 802 -32.11 -29.98 -4.60
CA PHE A 802 -31.21 -29.64 -5.72
C PHE A 802 -31.24 -30.63 -6.88
N GLN A 803 -31.17 -31.92 -6.57
CA GLN A 803 -31.19 -33.00 -7.58
C GLN A 803 -32.53 -33.12 -8.30
N GLY A 804 -33.63 -33.02 -7.57
CA GLY A 804 -34.98 -33.06 -8.12
C GLY A 804 -35.21 -31.93 -9.12
N LEU A 805 -34.76 -30.72 -8.80
CA LEU A 805 -34.91 -29.57 -9.67
C LEU A 805 -34.14 -29.75 -10.99
N ARG A 806 -32.91 -30.23 -10.94
CA ARG A 806 -32.10 -30.47 -12.13
C ARG A 806 -32.69 -31.58 -12.98
N SER A 807 -33.10 -32.68 -12.37
CA SER A 807 -33.73 -33.81 -13.06
C SER A 807 -35.04 -33.42 -13.77
N TYR A 808 -35.84 -32.55 -13.12
CA TYR A 808 -37.05 -32.02 -13.74
C TYR A 808 -36.71 -31.14 -14.97
N LYS A 809 -35.80 -30.18 -14.84
CA LYS A 809 -35.41 -29.29 -15.95
C LYS A 809 -34.76 -30.05 -17.10
N ASN A 810 -34.05 -31.14 -16.81
CA ASN A 810 -33.37 -31.97 -17.81
C ASN A 810 -34.31 -32.67 -18.81
N LYS A 811 -35.62 -32.71 -18.52
CA LYS A 811 -36.62 -33.17 -19.49
C LYS A 811 -36.64 -32.27 -20.72
N TYR A 812 -36.39 -30.98 -20.58
CA TYR A 812 -36.64 -29.97 -21.61
C TYR A 812 -35.35 -29.28 -22.08
N VAL A 813 -34.38 -29.11 -21.18
CA VAL A 813 -33.14 -28.40 -21.43
C VAL A 813 -32.39 -29.01 -22.59
N THR A 814 -32.02 -28.16 -23.56
CA THR A 814 -31.17 -28.50 -24.70
C THR A 814 -29.71 -28.23 -24.42
N GLU A 815 -29.42 -27.23 -23.62
CA GLU A 815 -28.06 -26.81 -23.28
C GLU A 815 -27.97 -26.39 -21.80
N TRP A 816 -26.91 -26.84 -21.10
CA TRP A 816 -26.57 -26.41 -19.76
C TRP A 816 -25.38 -25.48 -19.80
N VAL A 817 -25.56 -24.25 -19.33
CA VAL A 817 -24.54 -23.22 -19.28
C VAL A 817 -24.01 -23.07 -17.85
N PRO A 818 -22.69 -23.18 -17.61
CA PRO A 818 -22.13 -23.06 -16.30
C PRO A 818 -22.25 -21.62 -15.76
N LYS A 819 -22.59 -21.49 -14.48
CA LYS A 819 -22.62 -20.22 -13.74
C LYS A 819 -21.62 -20.25 -12.59
N TYR A 820 -21.00 -19.11 -12.34
CA TYR A 820 -19.87 -18.97 -11.41
C TYR A 820 -20.17 -17.97 -10.30
N VAL A 821 -19.44 -18.14 -9.20
CA VAL A 821 -19.26 -17.12 -8.16
C VAL A 821 -17.83 -16.62 -8.24
N ALA A 822 -17.64 -15.31 -8.39
CA ALA A 822 -16.34 -14.68 -8.35
C ALA A 822 -16.17 -13.86 -7.06
N TYR A 823 -15.01 -14.02 -6.39
CA TYR A 823 -14.71 -13.42 -5.10
C TYR A 823 -13.25 -12.98 -5.04
N ARG A 824 -12.91 -12.02 -4.19
CA ARG A 824 -11.53 -11.56 -4.04
C ARG A 824 -10.65 -12.67 -3.46
N LYS A 825 -9.53 -13.00 -4.09
CA LYS A 825 -8.58 -14.09 -3.72
C LYS A 825 -8.15 -14.09 -2.25
N ARG A 826 -8.21 -12.94 -1.56
CA ARG A 826 -7.84 -12.82 -0.15
C ARG A 826 -8.99 -13.04 0.83
N THR A 827 -10.20 -13.32 0.33
CA THR A 827 -11.36 -13.59 1.17
C THR A 827 -11.59 -15.10 1.30
N SER A 828 -12.04 -15.54 2.47
CA SER A 828 -12.40 -16.95 2.66
C SER A 828 -13.62 -17.32 1.82
N LEU A 829 -13.49 -18.33 0.96
CA LEU A 829 -14.60 -18.86 0.15
C LEU A 829 -15.73 -19.39 1.02
N LEU A 830 -15.41 -20.10 2.10
CA LEU A 830 -16.42 -20.64 3.03
C LEU A 830 -17.32 -19.53 3.59
N PHE A 831 -16.73 -18.46 4.13
CA PHE A 831 -17.53 -17.32 4.63
C PHE A 831 -18.26 -16.58 3.53
N THR A 832 -17.72 -16.58 2.30
CA THR A 832 -18.40 -16.00 1.13
C THR A 832 -19.66 -16.78 0.80
N LEU A 833 -19.57 -18.10 0.70
CA LEU A 833 -20.72 -18.97 0.44
C LEU A 833 -21.79 -18.89 1.54
N LEU A 834 -21.37 -18.88 2.82
CA LEU A 834 -22.28 -18.69 3.94
C LEU A 834 -23.02 -17.34 3.86
N GLN A 835 -22.34 -16.27 3.48
CA GLN A 835 -22.97 -14.95 3.34
C GLN A 835 -23.91 -14.88 2.14
N ILE A 836 -23.57 -15.53 1.02
CA ILE A 836 -24.50 -15.71 -0.12
C ILE A 836 -25.76 -16.44 0.33
N MET A 837 -25.62 -17.60 1.00
CA MET A 837 -26.75 -18.35 1.53
C MET A 837 -27.63 -17.51 2.46
N MET A 838 -27.03 -16.69 3.31
CA MET A 838 -27.78 -15.81 4.21
C MET A 838 -28.54 -14.71 3.45
N VAL A 839 -28.00 -14.21 2.36
CA VAL A 839 -28.65 -13.19 1.53
C VAL A 839 -29.80 -13.79 0.76
N VAL A 840 -29.61 -14.94 0.12
CA VAL A 840 -30.64 -15.65 -0.66
C VAL A 840 -31.80 -16.15 0.24
N ASN A 841 -31.51 -16.61 1.46
CA ASN A 841 -32.51 -17.08 2.41
C ASN A 841 -33.06 -15.99 3.34
N GLN A 842 -32.69 -14.73 3.14
CA GLN A 842 -33.20 -13.64 3.97
C GLN A 842 -34.68 -13.39 3.66
N LYS A 843 -35.51 -13.21 4.72
CA LYS A 843 -36.87 -12.75 4.56
C LYS A 843 -36.91 -11.47 3.77
N VAL A 844 -37.83 -11.36 2.84
CA VAL A 844 -38.00 -10.18 1.98
C VAL A 844 -38.30 -8.95 2.84
N THR A 845 -37.54 -7.91 2.64
CA THR A 845 -37.77 -6.56 3.19
C THR A 845 -37.74 -5.60 2.02
N ILE A 846 -38.90 -5.07 1.62
CA ILE A 846 -39.00 -4.04 0.59
C ILE A 846 -38.35 -2.76 1.15
N ALA A 847 -37.43 -2.18 0.42
CA ALA A 847 -36.85 -0.89 0.77
C ALA A 847 -37.94 0.17 0.69
N SER A 848 -38.46 0.61 1.83
CA SER A 848 -39.30 1.82 1.85
C SER A 848 -38.44 3.01 1.41
N PRO A 849 -39.03 3.99 0.66
CA PRO A 849 -38.31 5.22 0.29
C PRO A 849 -37.75 5.86 1.56
N VAL A 850 -36.46 6.08 1.59
CA VAL A 850 -35.72 6.52 2.75
C VAL A 850 -36.28 7.87 3.21
N LYS A 851 -37.08 7.88 4.25
CA LYS A 851 -37.34 9.09 5.01
C LYS A 851 -36.02 9.49 5.67
N TRP A 852 -35.44 10.58 5.20
CA TRP A 852 -34.21 11.19 5.66
C TRP A 852 -34.43 11.82 7.05
N TRP A 853 -34.49 11.00 8.10
CA TRP A 853 -34.40 11.48 9.49
C TRP A 853 -33.16 10.84 10.12
N PRO A 854 -32.21 11.66 10.61
CA PRO A 854 -31.05 11.13 11.26
C PRO A 854 -31.48 10.42 12.55
N LYS A 855 -31.27 9.09 12.61
CA LYS A 855 -31.50 8.26 13.79
C LYS A 855 -30.76 8.70 15.08
N ARG A 856 -30.02 9.81 15.01
CA ARG A 856 -29.30 10.39 16.16
C ARG A 856 -30.19 11.19 17.13
N LEU A 857 -31.42 11.57 16.75
CA LEU A 857 -32.34 12.33 17.62
C LEU A 857 -33.51 11.53 18.19
N ALA A 858 -33.71 10.29 17.76
CA ALA A 858 -34.72 9.42 18.32
C ALA A 858 -34.47 9.00 19.78
N TRP A 859 -33.24 9.20 20.28
CA TRP A 859 -32.86 8.94 21.68
C TRP A 859 -33.23 10.12 22.61
N VAL A 860 -33.16 11.35 22.12
CA VAL A 860 -33.50 12.56 22.88
C VAL A 860 -35.02 12.71 23.04
N SER A 861 -35.81 12.24 22.06
CA SER A 861 -37.28 12.26 22.15
C SER A 861 -37.85 11.22 23.14
N ARG A 862 -37.13 10.17 23.48
CA ARG A 862 -37.52 9.19 24.51
C ARG A 862 -37.21 9.64 25.95
N LEU A 863 -36.29 10.58 26.14
CA LEU A 863 -36.00 11.17 27.46
C LEU A 863 -37.02 12.27 27.86
N GLY A 864 -37.73 12.86 26.85
CA GLY A 864 -38.80 13.86 27.10
C GLY A 864 -40.16 13.28 27.43
N GLN A 865 -40.42 12.00 27.19
CA GLN A 865 -41.70 11.33 27.44
C GLN A 865 -41.79 10.61 28.81
N GLY A 866 -40.71 10.64 29.59
CA GLY A 866 -40.61 9.99 30.91
C GLY A 866 -40.85 10.89 32.12
N ILE A 867 -41.20 12.17 31.94
CA ILE A 867 -41.41 13.12 33.02
C ILE A 867 -42.91 13.51 33.23
N ASP A 868 -43.79 13.01 32.34
CA ASP A 868 -45.24 13.19 32.50
C ASP A 868 -45.96 11.82 32.65
N LYS A 869 -45.61 11.11 33.72
CA LYS A 869 -46.44 10.07 34.33
C LYS A 869 -46.05 9.89 35.78
#